data_64a59017f8563437d57bf11b7bc48e5b
#
_entry.id   64a59017f8563437d57bf11b7bc48e5b
#
_cell.length_a   1.000
_cell.length_b   1.000
_cell.length_c   1.000
_cell.angle_alpha   90.00
_cell.angle_beta   90.00
_cell.angle_gamma   90.00
#
_symmetry.space_group_name_H-M   'P 1'
#
loop_
_entity.id
_entity.type
_entity.pdbx_description
1 polymer ?
#
loop_
_entity_poly.entity_id
_entity_poly.type
_entity_poly.pdbx_seq_one_letter_code
_entity_poly.pdbx_strand_id
1 'polypeptide(L)'
;MGLDCNKLTNMKYNSLLSVCLMTALLFSCKTSEVEGIEGTTEVTFSLATDGTHHKVKSELAADYIPKVDDFTVEVFKQEGSKDKRLYRDTYPNSKDKAIKLNEGSYYMLAYHGNALGVGFGKEYAYFQAKEPFQISADQRKVSVSATAKLYNVKVAMNYGADLLKDYPDFLITLATDKEGAKGTLSYTKNDAAKEGFIPAGTLTFTLFQDKSQVNATPDENGNIKVTAFRKTITVEPNDFITLTVNTKPAEGKLTVGIEIDKETETVTDNVEINSTYVSTEAPIVTLGDKLASTLEFHEDEDLTGALVSLKSAAGYSHVYLDFTSPYLESKGLISGLDLMNMDEATKAEMDKLGITTTEMGPDVKFAAVDFSGLSQKVKYEADPFDATFNVRVVDNNGNTVTSAPFTIKIQKLTAQVNVAEANAFARSFRGVTMTVNEGIASKFALQYRTGDGDWTTVNPESIEGNTLNFAKIGGSLLPETAYQFRSIYDNNAAEVSDNVVVTTEAAAQVPNAGFEDWCSEVVHEAVKVNIVEWYPKKLISDKGFWATRNDLTTSPRYDATNFYCAYSGTIKSDKGHNSDKGHNSSCAEISTVGWGRGNTFTLLGGKCSNITPGMLFIGEYNNTELFGKEFHSRPDAFEFYYKFAPVKNESFKAYIVVENREGDSRTELGRGEILSNVEVKEFSKQTVKVTYSNITKIPTHMYIVFMSSSADSPSVNSVTGSMGAFSGYADSRYVGSVLTVDDVNLIYE
;
A
#
# COMPACT_ATOMS: atom_id res chain seq x y z
N MET A 1 -27.13 42.05 -16.01
CA MET A 1 -26.06 42.62 -16.80
C MET A 1 -25.02 41.47 -16.94
N GLY A 2 -24.99 40.64 -17.88
CA GLY A 2 -25.22 40.67 -19.32
C GLY A 2 -24.01 41.20 -20.06
N LEU A 3 -23.28 40.26 -20.63
CA LEU A 3 -22.36 40.41 -21.77
C LEU A 3 -21.37 39.26 -21.69
N ASP A 4 -21.19 38.47 -22.55
CA ASP A 4 -21.53 38.05 -23.92
C ASP A 4 -20.35 37.16 -24.38
N CYS A 5 -20.68 35.95 -24.80
CA CYS A 5 -19.80 34.98 -25.46
C CYS A 5 -19.55 35.40 -26.92
N ASN A 6 -18.42 34.97 -27.43
CA ASN A 6 -17.99 34.88 -28.82
C ASN A 6 -16.91 35.86 -29.28
N LYS A 7 -15.70 35.29 -29.32
CA LYS A 7 -14.83 35.28 -30.51
C LYS A 7 -13.48 34.70 -30.16
N LEU A 8 -13.19 33.52 -30.66
CA LEU A 8 -12.01 33.24 -31.48
C LEU A 8 -11.94 31.70 -31.76
N THR A 9 -12.50 31.41 -32.90
CA THR A 9 -12.26 30.15 -33.60
C THR A 9 -10.91 30.20 -34.33
N ASN A 10 -10.27 29.03 -34.43
CA ASN A 10 -9.14 28.67 -35.30
C ASN A 10 -7.73 28.88 -34.74
N MET A 11 -7.25 27.86 -34.02
CA MET A 11 -5.88 27.38 -34.25
C MET A 11 -5.82 25.87 -34.14
N LYS A 12 -5.19 25.30 -35.13
CA LYS A 12 -5.18 23.91 -35.60
C LYS A 12 -4.84 22.88 -34.53
N TYR A 13 -5.63 21.83 -34.52
CA TYR A 13 -5.30 20.49 -34.04
C TYR A 13 -3.93 20.01 -34.58
N ASN A 14 -2.98 19.77 -33.70
CA ASN A 14 -1.89 18.80 -33.83
C ASN A 14 -0.87 18.85 -32.68
N SER A 15 -1.29 18.88 -31.43
CA SER A 15 -0.40 18.67 -30.28
C SER A 15 -1.09 18.13 -29.01
N LEU A 16 -2.25 17.51 -29.13
CA LEU A 16 -3.03 17.07 -27.95
C LEU A 16 -2.88 15.58 -27.61
N LEU A 17 -2.00 14.84 -28.29
CA LEU A 17 -1.83 13.41 -28.01
C LEU A 17 -0.65 13.06 -27.10
N SER A 18 0.15 14.02 -26.68
CA SER A 18 1.35 13.77 -25.84
C SER A 18 1.18 14.16 -24.37
N VAL A 19 0.16 14.90 -24.00
CA VAL A 19 -0.01 15.46 -22.65
C VAL A 19 -0.85 14.57 -21.72
N CYS A 20 -1.66 13.65 -22.25
CA CYS A 20 -2.54 12.80 -21.43
C CYS A 20 -1.87 11.53 -20.86
N LEU A 21 -0.59 11.25 -21.14
CA LEU A 21 0.03 9.99 -20.71
C LEU A 21 0.86 10.09 -19.42
N MET A 22 0.97 11.27 -18.80
CA MET A 22 1.91 11.51 -17.70
C MET A 22 1.31 11.81 -16.33
N THR A 23 0.02 11.97 -16.20
CA THR A 23 -0.60 12.18 -14.87
C THR A 23 -0.90 10.89 -14.11
N ALA A 24 -0.66 9.72 -14.71
CA ALA A 24 -0.93 8.42 -14.07
C ALA A 24 0.27 7.80 -13.32
N LEU A 25 1.46 8.40 -13.37
CA LEU A 25 2.67 7.80 -12.78
C LEU A 25 3.03 8.33 -11.38
N LEU A 26 2.24 9.21 -10.79
CA LEU A 26 2.51 9.77 -9.46
C LEU A 26 1.69 9.16 -8.31
N PHE A 27 1.03 8.03 -8.50
CA PHE A 27 0.35 7.35 -7.39
C PHE A 27 0.99 6.00 -7.08
N SER A 28 1.87 6.07 -6.09
CA SER A 28 1.97 5.19 -4.91
C SER A 28 1.97 3.67 -5.10
N CYS A 29 3.01 3.09 -4.58
CA CYS A 29 3.06 1.71 -4.13
C CYS A 29 1.83 1.33 -3.29
N LYS A 30 1.00 0.43 -3.81
CA LYS A 30 0.15 -0.43 -3.01
C LYS A 30 0.45 -1.87 -3.38
N THR A 31 0.79 -2.65 -2.39
CA THR A 31 0.84 -4.10 -2.44
C THR A 31 -0.50 -4.67 -2.86
N SER A 32 -0.46 -5.70 -3.68
CA SER A 32 -1.54 -6.60 -4.12
C SER A 32 -2.96 -6.29 -3.64
N GLU A 33 -3.57 -5.20 -4.13
CA GLU A 33 -5.02 -5.09 -4.13
C GLU A 33 -5.54 -5.84 -5.37
N VAL A 34 -5.85 -7.09 -5.17
CA VAL A 34 -6.80 -7.79 -6.03
C VAL A 34 -8.18 -7.35 -5.53
N GLU A 35 -8.70 -6.19 -5.96
CA GLU A 35 -10.16 -6.03 -5.99
C GLU A 35 -10.68 -7.25 -6.75
N GLY A 36 -11.67 -7.95 -6.19
CA GLY A 36 -12.19 -9.18 -6.79
C GLY A 36 -12.40 -9.01 -8.29
N ILE A 37 -11.45 -9.47 -9.07
CA ILE A 37 -11.51 -9.39 -10.54
C ILE A 37 -12.49 -10.48 -10.94
N GLU A 38 -13.77 -10.15 -10.96
CA GLU A 38 -14.82 -11.00 -11.49
C GLU A 38 -14.75 -10.93 -13.02
N GLY A 39 -14.01 -11.84 -13.63
CA GLY A 39 -13.90 -11.95 -15.08
C GLY A 39 -14.12 -13.39 -15.54
N THR A 40 -14.42 -13.53 -16.81
CA THR A 40 -14.66 -14.84 -17.46
C THR A 40 -13.45 -15.38 -18.20
N THR A 41 -12.47 -14.52 -18.54
CA THR A 41 -11.29 -14.86 -19.33
C THR A 41 -10.05 -14.92 -18.45
N GLU A 42 -9.35 -16.05 -18.48
CA GLU A 42 -8.06 -16.21 -17.80
C GLU A 42 -6.95 -15.53 -18.62
N VAL A 43 -6.22 -14.62 -18.00
CA VAL A 43 -5.08 -13.91 -18.62
C VAL A 43 -3.80 -14.30 -17.91
N THR A 44 -2.82 -14.75 -18.68
CA THR A 44 -1.47 -15.11 -18.21
C THR A 44 -0.43 -14.21 -18.84
N PHE A 45 0.68 -14.01 -18.15
CA PHE A 45 1.74 -13.09 -18.54
C PHE A 45 3.07 -13.79 -18.73
N SER A 46 3.80 -13.39 -19.79
CA SER A 46 5.20 -13.72 -19.96
C SER A 46 6.01 -12.47 -20.24
N LEU A 47 7.21 -12.38 -19.66
CA LEU A 47 8.10 -11.24 -19.78
C LEU A 47 9.49 -11.69 -20.20
N ALA A 48 10.08 -10.97 -21.13
CA ALA A 48 11.49 -11.06 -21.49
C ALA A 48 12.15 -9.69 -21.34
N THR A 49 13.47 -9.65 -21.24
CA THR A 49 14.27 -8.43 -21.24
C THR A 49 15.15 -8.39 -22.48
N ASP A 50 15.33 -7.19 -23.05
CA ASP A 50 16.15 -6.96 -24.22
C ASP A 50 16.98 -5.69 -24.00
N GLY A 51 18.30 -5.84 -23.98
CA GLY A 51 19.26 -4.75 -23.80
C GLY A 51 19.74 -4.11 -25.11
N THR A 52 19.13 -4.48 -26.26
CA THR A 52 19.57 -3.96 -27.56
C THR A 52 19.02 -2.57 -27.84
N HIS A 53 19.80 -1.76 -28.52
CA HIS A 53 19.34 -0.47 -29.05
C HIS A 53 18.27 -0.68 -30.14
N HIS A 54 17.26 0.18 -30.17
CA HIS A 54 16.09 -0.02 -31.03
C HIS A 54 16.39 0.18 -32.57
N LYS A 55 17.48 0.85 -32.93
CA LYS A 55 17.82 1.17 -34.33
C LYS A 55 19.09 0.46 -34.83
N VAL A 56 19.98 0.00 -33.94
CA VAL A 56 21.27 -0.64 -34.24
C VAL A 56 21.51 -1.88 -33.39
N LYS A 57 22.55 -2.66 -33.68
CA LYS A 57 22.85 -3.90 -32.96
C LYS A 57 23.72 -3.72 -31.71
N SER A 58 23.82 -2.53 -31.15
CA SER A 58 24.51 -2.33 -29.87
C SER A 58 23.68 -2.83 -28.72
N GLU A 59 24.34 -3.31 -27.69
CA GLU A 59 23.73 -3.85 -26.49
C GLU A 59 24.29 -3.17 -25.23
N LEU A 60 23.48 -3.12 -24.20
CA LEU A 60 23.96 -2.83 -22.85
C LEU A 60 24.85 -3.97 -22.35
N ALA A 61 25.83 -3.64 -21.51
CA ALA A 61 26.55 -4.67 -20.77
C ALA A 61 25.57 -5.55 -19.97
N ALA A 62 25.83 -6.84 -19.90
CA ALA A 62 24.89 -7.83 -19.35
C ALA A 62 24.47 -7.54 -17.90
N ASP A 63 25.32 -6.88 -17.11
CA ASP A 63 25.05 -6.49 -15.72
C ASP A 63 24.12 -5.27 -15.57
N TYR A 64 23.84 -4.56 -16.67
CA TYR A 64 22.85 -3.48 -16.75
C TYR A 64 21.45 -3.98 -17.09
N ILE A 65 21.32 -5.20 -17.60
CA ILE A 65 20.03 -5.79 -17.98
C ILE A 65 19.42 -6.46 -16.75
N PRO A 66 18.29 -5.95 -16.24
CA PRO A 66 17.66 -6.53 -15.07
C PRO A 66 17.11 -7.93 -15.35
N LYS A 67 17.09 -8.78 -14.33
CA LYS A 67 16.43 -10.08 -14.44
C LYS A 67 14.92 -9.87 -14.50
N VAL A 68 14.23 -10.72 -15.22
CA VAL A 68 12.76 -10.64 -15.33
C VAL A 68 12.07 -10.70 -13.96
N ASP A 69 12.68 -11.38 -13.00
CA ASP A 69 12.15 -11.52 -11.64
C ASP A 69 12.21 -10.20 -10.82
N ASP A 70 12.95 -9.19 -11.30
CA ASP A 70 13.06 -7.89 -10.64
C ASP A 70 11.96 -6.89 -11.08
N PHE A 71 11.08 -7.30 -12.00
CA PHE A 71 10.06 -6.44 -12.56
C PHE A 71 8.76 -6.40 -11.75
N THR A 72 8.13 -5.23 -11.78
CA THR A 72 6.73 -5.05 -11.38
C THR A 72 5.85 -5.16 -12.64
N VAL A 73 4.72 -5.85 -12.51
CA VAL A 73 3.72 -6.01 -13.56
C VAL A 73 2.41 -5.37 -13.09
N GLU A 74 1.88 -4.52 -13.94
CA GLU A 74 0.57 -3.89 -13.75
C GLU A 74 -0.32 -4.17 -14.96
N VAL A 75 -1.64 -4.24 -14.75
CA VAL A 75 -2.63 -4.35 -15.81
C VAL A 75 -3.64 -3.23 -15.69
N PHE A 76 -3.83 -2.54 -16.79
CA PHE A 76 -4.77 -1.43 -16.89
C PHE A 76 -5.89 -1.76 -17.87
N LYS A 77 -7.10 -1.36 -17.52
CA LYS A 77 -8.22 -1.30 -18.44
C LYS A 77 -8.31 0.09 -19.06
N GLN A 78 -8.47 0.15 -20.37
CA GLN A 78 -8.63 1.41 -21.07
C GLN A 78 -10.12 1.84 -21.02
N GLU A 79 -10.40 2.92 -20.29
CA GLU A 79 -11.75 3.46 -20.08
C GLU A 79 -11.82 4.93 -20.55
N GLY A 80 -11.94 5.14 -21.85
CA GLY A 80 -12.06 6.48 -22.43
C GLY A 80 -10.79 7.32 -22.21
N SER A 81 -10.88 8.38 -21.41
CA SER A 81 -9.77 9.30 -21.14
C SER A 81 -8.94 8.94 -19.90
N LYS A 82 -9.32 7.93 -19.14
CA LYS A 82 -8.59 7.49 -17.94
C LYS A 82 -8.45 5.98 -17.95
N ASP A 83 -7.20 5.52 -17.77
CA ASP A 83 -6.90 4.10 -17.60
C ASP A 83 -7.13 3.69 -16.15
N LYS A 84 -7.84 2.58 -15.93
CA LYS A 84 -8.06 2.01 -14.58
C LYS A 84 -7.07 0.87 -14.35
N ARG A 85 -6.22 0.99 -13.32
CA ARG A 85 -5.36 -0.12 -12.89
C ARG A 85 -6.20 -1.17 -12.19
N LEU A 86 -6.09 -2.42 -12.67
CA LEU A 86 -6.82 -3.57 -12.12
C LEU A 86 -5.91 -4.55 -11.39
N TYR A 87 -4.62 -4.59 -11.72
CA TYR A 87 -3.68 -5.55 -11.16
C TYR A 87 -2.30 -4.92 -10.98
N ARG A 88 -1.60 -5.29 -9.93
CA ARG A 88 -0.20 -4.99 -9.70
C ARG A 88 0.41 -6.09 -8.82
N ASP A 89 1.55 -6.62 -9.24
CA ASP A 89 2.36 -7.54 -8.44
C ASP A 89 3.79 -7.59 -9.02
N THR A 90 4.71 -8.27 -8.35
CA THR A 90 6.01 -8.61 -8.92
C THR A 90 5.86 -9.67 -10.00
N TYR A 91 6.80 -9.71 -10.97
CA TYR A 91 6.72 -10.72 -12.03
C TYR A 91 6.80 -12.17 -11.51
N PRO A 92 7.63 -12.52 -10.52
CA PRO A 92 7.62 -13.86 -9.93
C PRO A 92 6.25 -14.31 -9.42
N ASN A 93 5.47 -13.39 -8.87
CA ASN A 93 4.11 -13.67 -8.40
C ASN A 93 3.07 -13.68 -9.52
N SER A 94 3.35 -13.00 -10.63
CA SER A 94 2.43 -12.80 -11.76
C SER A 94 2.55 -13.89 -12.83
N LYS A 95 3.75 -14.43 -13.08
CA LYS A 95 4.02 -15.37 -14.17
C LYS A 95 3.23 -16.67 -14.11
N ASP A 96 2.97 -17.16 -12.88
CA ASP A 96 2.26 -18.42 -12.65
C ASP A 96 0.81 -18.22 -12.21
N LYS A 97 0.34 -16.96 -12.19
CA LYS A 97 -0.99 -16.59 -11.72
C LYS A 97 -1.85 -16.08 -12.88
N ALA A 98 -2.85 -16.84 -13.24
CA ALA A 98 -3.88 -16.31 -14.16
C ALA A 98 -4.79 -15.34 -13.40
N ILE A 99 -4.97 -14.14 -13.96
CA ILE A 99 -6.00 -13.19 -13.50
C ILE A 99 -7.25 -13.32 -14.38
N LYS A 100 -8.42 -13.03 -13.83
CA LYS A 100 -9.69 -13.11 -14.57
C LYS A 100 -10.16 -11.72 -14.96
N LEU A 101 -10.30 -11.46 -16.25
CA LEU A 101 -10.78 -10.18 -16.79
C LEU A 101 -12.04 -10.38 -17.63
N ASN A 102 -12.85 -9.34 -17.72
CA ASN A 102 -14.01 -9.27 -18.61
C ASN A 102 -13.59 -8.81 -20.01
N GLU A 103 -14.54 -8.82 -20.95
CA GLU A 103 -14.40 -8.22 -22.27
C GLU A 103 -13.92 -6.76 -22.18
N GLY A 104 -12.98 -6.37 -23.04
CA GLY A 104 -12.48 -5.00 -23.08
C GLY A 104 -11.07 -4.86 -23.66
N SER A 105 -10.60 -3.62 -23.69
CA SER A 105 -9.25 -3.24 -24.11
C SER A 105 -8.38 -2.99 -22.89
N TYR A 106 -7.21 -3.57 -22.90
CA TYR A 106 -6.27 -3.55 -21.77
C TYR A 106 -4.85 -3.33 -22.26
N TYR A 107 -3.97 -3.03 -21.35
CA TYR A 107 -2.53 -3.21 -21.56
C TYR A 107 -1.85 -3.71 -20.29
N MET A 108 -0.82 -4.53 -20.51
CA MET A 108 0.16 -4.91 -19.51
C MET A 108 1.27 -3.86 -19.51
N LEU A 109 1.64 -3.37 -18.33
CA LEU A 109 2.82 -2.53 -18.11
C LEU A 109 3.77 -3.31 -17.19
N ALA A 110 4.96 -3.64 -17.71
CA ALA A 110 6.02 -4.22 -16.91
C ALA A 110 7.19 -3.24 -16.84
N TYR A 111 7.76 -3.01 -15.65
CA TYR A 111 8.85 -2.08 -15.48
C TYR A 111 9.79 -2.43 -14.33
N HIS A 112 11.04 -1.96 -14.46
CA HIS A 112 12.07 -2.03 -13.42
C HIS A 112 12.84 -0.71 -13.39
N GLY A 113 13.15 -0.19 -12.19
CA GLY A 113 13.83 1.07 -11.97
C GLY A 113 12.89 2.27 -11.84
N ASN A 114 13.46 3.48 -11.95
CA ASN A 114 12.74 4.75 -11.82
C ASN A 114 12.66 5.48 -13.16
N ALA A 115 11.46 5.69 -13.68
CA ALA A 115 11.22 6.37 -14.95
C ALA A 115 11.74 7.82 -15.00
N LEU A 116 11.89 8.47 -13.86
CA LEU A 116 12.36 9.87 -13.72
C LEU A 116 13.79 9.95 -13.15
N GLY A 117 14.45 8.81 -12.96
CA GLY A 117 15.79 8.73 -12.41
C GLY A 117 16.83 9.36 -13.38
N VAL A 118 17.74 10.18 -12.83
CA VAL A 118 18.90 10.75 -13.52
C VAL A 118 20.14 10.44 -12.70
N GLY A 119 21.12 9.75 -13.29
CA GLY A 119 22.34 9.42 -12.58
C GLY A 119 23.24 8.45 -13.33
N PHE A 120 24.34 8.06 -12.67
CA PHE A 120 25.33 7.13 -13.20
C PHE A 120 25.15 5.73 -12.61
N GLY A 121 25.34 4.71 -13.45
CA GLY A 121 25.29 3.33 -13.05
C GLY A 121 23.96 2.65 -13.31
N LYS A 122 23.95 1.33 -13.14
CA LYS A 122 22.83 0.44 -13.52
C LYS A 122 21.54 0.70 -12.74
N GLU A 123 21.62 1.26 -11.53
CA GLU A 123 20.49 1.63 -10.70
C GLU A 123 19.60 2.70 -11.30
N TYR A 124 20.13 3.47 -12.27
CA TYR A 124 19.38 4.49 -12.99
C TYR A 124 18.84 4.02 -14.35
N ALA A 125 19.19 2.80 -14.77
CA ALA A 125 18.63 2.20 -15.97
C ALA A 125 17.15 1.84 -15.72
N TYR A 126 16.25 2.44 -16.49
CA TYR A 126 14.81 2.17 -16.40
C TYR A 126 14.34 1.34 -17.58
N PHE A 127 13.84 0.15 -17.30
CA PHE A 127 13.31 -0.77 -18.30
C PHE A 127 11.79 -0.80 -18.25
N GLN A 128 11.16 -0.80 -19.41
CA GLN A 128 9.72 -0.85 -19.53
C GLN A 128 9.26 -1.68 -20.74
N ALA A 129 8.13 -2.37 -20.55
CA ALA A 129 7.32 -2.90 -21.65
C ALA A 129 5.88 -2.47 -21.45
N LYS A 130 5.23 -2.01 -22.51
CA LYS A 130 3.78 -1.73 -22.53
C LYS A 130 3.15 -2.53 -23.67
N GLU A 131 2.39 -3.57 -23.35
CA GLU A 131 1.80 -4.48 -24.31
C GLU A 131 0.29 -4.38 -24.27
N PRO A 132 -0.36 -3.83 -25.31
CA PRO A 132 -1.82 -3.77 -25.40
C PRO A 132 -2.38 -5.14 -25.76
N PHE A 133 -3.57 -5.46 -25.21
CA PHE A 133 -4.32 -6.65 -25.57
C PHE A 133 -5.81 -6.41 -25.46
N GLN A 134 -6.60 -7.23 -26.19
CA GLN A 134 -8.05 -7.17 -26.16
C GLN A 134 -8.61 -8.52 -25.73
N ILE A 135 -9.72 -8.47 -25.04
CA ILE A 135 -10.50 -9.63 -24.65
C ILE A 135 -11.88 -9.51 -25.32
N SER A 136 -12.22 -10.51 -26.12
CA SER A 136 -13.55 -10.64 -26.74
C SER A 136 -14.45 -11.55 -25.89
N ALA A 137 -15.77 -11.43 -26.07
CA ALA A 137 -16.79 -12.15 -25.29
C ALA A 137 -16.61 -13.69 -25.28
N ASP A 138 -16.09 -14.26 -26.35
CA ASP A 138 -15.94 -15.72 -26.53
C ASP A 138 -14.57 -16.26 -26.06
N GLN A 139 -13.63 -15.38 -25.70
CA GLN A 139 -12.31 -15.80 -25.26
C GLN A 139 -12.35 -16.32 -23.83
N ARG A 140 -11.74 -17.48 -23.61
CA ARG A 140 -11.60 -18.09 -22.27
C ARG A 140 -10.20 -17.97 -21.71
N LYS A 141 -9.20 -17.83 -22.58
CA LYS A 141 -7.78 -17.69 -22.21
C LYS A 141 -7.10 -16.69 -23.13
N VAL A 142 -6.25 -15.85 -22.57
CA VAL A 142 -5.38 -14.92 -23.29
C VAL A 142 -4.00 -15.02 -22.66
N SER A 143 -2.95 -15.12 -23.49
CA SER A 143 -1.56 -15.06 -23.07
C SER A 143 -0.95 -13.78 -23.61
N VAL A 144 -0.44 -12.96 -22.72
CA VAL A 144 0.21 -11.67 -23.04
C VAL A 144 1.69 -11.83 -22.86
N SER A 145 2.46 -11.59 -23.94
CA SER A 145 3.92 -11.67 -23.93
C SER A 145 4.50 -10.29 -24.19
N ALA A 146 5.37 -9.82 -23.33
CA ALA A 146 5.99 -8.52 -23.44
C ALA A 146 7.52 -8.63 -23.36
N THR A 147 8.21 -7.73 -24.02
CA THR A 147 9.67 -7.61 -23.95
C THR A 147 10.03 -6.23 -23.44
N ALA A 148 10.60 -6.16 -22.25
CA ALA A 148 11.04 -4.92 -21.65
C ALA A 148 12.38 -4.49 -22.21
N LYS A 149 12.46 -3.24 -22.65
CA LYS A 149 13.65 -2.58 -23.16
C LYS A 149 14.02 -1.40 -22.28
N LEU A 150 15.25 -0.91 -22.42
CA LEU A 150 15.63 0.35 -21.81
C LEU A 150 14.65 1.44 -22.30
N TYR A 151 14.09 2.21 -21.40
CA TYR A 151 13.08 3.23 -21.70
C TYR A 151 13.58 4.66 -21.43
N ASN A 152 14.68 4.80 -20.70
CA ASN A 152 15.45 6.04 -20.66
C ASN A 152 16.61 5.98 -21.68
N VAL A 153 17.45 6.98 -21.67
CA VAL A 153 18.57 7.16 -22.61
C VAL A 153 19.88 6.86 -21.91
N LYS A 154 20.74 6.07 -22.57
CA LYS A 154 22.11 5.86 -22.10
C LYS A 154 23.02 6.95 -22.70
N VAL A 155 23.85 7.57 -21.87
CA VAL A 155 24.78 8.62 -22.25
C VAL A 155 26.19 8.21 -21.90
N ALA A 156 27.08 8.33 -22.87
CA ALA A 156 28.55 8.21 -22.72
C ALA A 156 29.23 9.49 -23.16
N MET A 157 30.43 9.74 -22.62
CA MET A 157 31.24 10.92 -22.92
C MET A 157 32.62 10.53 -23.49
N ASN A 158 33.05 11.24 -24.49
CA ASN A 158 34.43 11.22 -24.98
C ASN A 158 35.01 12.65 -24.95
N TYR A 159 36.25 12.77 -24.54
CA TYR A 159 36.93 14.06 -24.49
C TYR A 159 38.12 14.07 -25.44
N GLY A 160 38.22 15.11 -26.27
CA GLY A 160 39.39 15.37 -27.05
C GLY A 160 40.61 15.76 -26.20
N ALA A 161 41.80 15.37 -26.62
CA ALA A 161 43.03 15.67 -25.91
C ALA A 161 43.24 17.18 -25.68
N ASP A 162 42.79 17.99 -26.64
CA ASP A 162 42.91 19.45 -26.57
C ASP A 162 41.95 20.03 -25.50
N LEU A 163 40.73 19.47 -25.36
CA LEU A 163 39.82 19.89 -24.30
C LEU A 163 40.43 19.63 -22.90
N LEU A 164 41.00 18.43 -22.71
CA LEU A 164 41.61 18.05 -21.45
C LEU A 164 42.82 18.90 -21.06
N LYS A 165 43.55 19.35 -22.11
CA LYS A 165 44.72 20.20 -21.94
C LYS A 165 44.35 21.66 -21.67
N ASP A 166 43.42 22.21 -22.46
CA ASP A 166 43.15 23.66 -22.46
C ASP A 166 42.11 24.03 -21.38
N TYR A 167 41.21 23.07 -20.99
CA TYR A 167 40.17 23.23 -19.96
C TYR A 167 40.16 22.08 -18.98
N PRO A 168 41.21 21.86 -18.20
CA PRO A 168 41.29 20.70 -17.31
C PRO A 168 40.20 20.66 -16.25
N ASP A 169 39.50 21.77 -16.05
CA ASP A 169 38.48 21.94 -14.99
C ASP A 169 37.08 22.19 -15.55
N PHE A 170 36.84 21.78 -16.81
CA PHE A 170 35.51 21.87 -17.38
C PHE A 170 34.48 21.07 -16.58
N LEU A 171 33.21 21.47 -16.70
CA LEU A 171 32.07 20.69 -16.29
C LEU A 171 31.06 20.64 -17.44
N ILE A 172 30.59 19.44 -17.74
CA ILE A 172 29.48 19.21 -18.65
C ILE A 172 28.28 18.76 -17.83
N THR A 173 27.13 19.39 -18.04
CA THR A 173 25.87 18.95 -17.45
C THR A 173 24.87 18.61 -18.54
N LEU A 174 24.09 17.55 -18.31
CA LEU A 174 22.92 17.21 -19.11
C LEU A 174 21.69 17.21 -18.20
N ALA A 175 20.71 18.01 -18.57
CA ALA A 175 19.40 18.06 -17.92
C ALA A 175 18.33 17.67 -18.93
N THR A 176 17.23 17.07 -18.46
CA THR A 176 16.07 16.73 -19.28
C THR A 176 14.93 17.73 -19.03
N ASP A 177 14.10 17.97 -20.06
CA ASP A 177 12.85 18.72 -19.94
C ASP A 177 11.71 17.92 -19.34
N LYS A 178 11.95 16.67 -18.92
CA LYS A 178 10.94 15.78 -18.39
C LYS A 178 10.43 16.28 -17.06
N GLU A 179 9.13 16.61 -17.00
CA GLU A 179 8.48 17.04 -15.77
C GLU A 179 8.61 15.99 -14.66
N GLY A 180 9.02 16.41 -13.48
CA GLY A 180 9.24 15.56 -12.32
C GLY A 180 10.61 14.86 -12.24
N ALA A 181 11.41 14.89 -13.31
CA ALA A 181 12.79 14.41 -13.25
C ALA A 181 13.63 15.41 -12.41
N LYS A 182 14.39 14.86 -11.46
CA LYS A 182 15.27 15.66 -10.59
C LYS A 182 16.72 15.29 -10.85
N GLY A 183 17.58 16.27 -10.90
CA GLY A 183 19.02 16.10 -11.09
C GLY A 183 19.48 16.28 -12.53
N THR A 184 20.80 16.26 -12.67
CA THR A 184 21.50 16.37 -13.94
C THR A 184 22.63 15.35 -13.97
N LEU A 185 22.98 14.85 -15.16
CA LEU A 185 24.23 14.15 -15.33
C LEU A 185 25.35 15.19 -15.37
N SER A 186 26.34 15.06 -14.50
CA SER A 186 27.47 15.99 -14.41
C SER A 186 28.76 15.25 -14.66
N TYR A 187 29.49 15.68 -15.67
CA TYR A 187 30.72 15.05 -16.15
C TYR A 187 31.91 16.00 -16.03
N THR A 188 32.94 15.53 -15.37
CA THR A 188 34.26 16.18 -15.29
C THR A 188 35.29 15.38 -16.10
N LYS A 189 36.55 15.83 -16.12
CA LYS A 189 37.66 15.12 -16.76
C LYS A 189 37.83 13.65 -16.32
N ASN A 190 37.38 13.33 -15.09
CA ASN A 190 37.53 12.01 -14.49
C ASN A 190 36.35 11.08 -14.80
N ASP A 191 35.34 11.56 -15.48
CA ASP A 191 34.07 10.86 -15.62
C ASP A 191 33.84 10.28 -17.04
N ALA A 192 34.86 10.30 -17.90
CA ALA A 192 34.75 9.79 -19.28
C ALA A 192 34.25 8.33 -19.37
N ALA A 193 34.62 7.50 -18.41
CA ALA A 193 34.21 6.08 -18.37
C ALA A 193 32.83 5.84 -17.74
N LYS A 194 32.18 6.87 -17.25
CA LYS A 194 30.88 6.73 -16.59
C LYS A 194 29.74 6.74 -17.60
N GLU A 195 28.92 5.72 -17.56
CA GLU A 195 27.66 5.67 -18.31
C GLU A 195 26.54 6.26 -17.48
N GLY A 196 25.91 7.32 -17.98
CA GLY A 196 24.78 7.99 -17.36
C GLY A 196 23.46 7.54 -17.96
N PHE A 197 22.40 7.62 -17.16
CA PHE A 197 21.02 7.38 -17.59
C PHE A 197 20.16 8.59 -17.28
N ILE A 198 19.31 8.95 -18.25
CA ILE A 198 18.46 10.14 -18.18
C ILE A 198 17.14 9.88 -18.92
N PRO A 199 15.99 10.37 -18.44
CA PRO A 199 14.72 10.24 -19.16
C PRO A 199 14.79 10.85 -20.56
N ALA A 200 14.16 10.18 -21.54
CA ALA A 200 14.05 10.67 -22.90
C ALA A 200 13.22 11.96 -23.00
N GLY A 201 13.53 12.77 -24.01
CA GLY A 201 12.90 14.07 -24.24
C GLY A 201 13.89 15.06 -24.88
N THR A 202 13.79 16.33 -24.54
CA THR A 202 14.78 17.32 -24.94
C THR A 202 15.84 17.45 -23.84
N LEU A 203 17.04 17.01 -24.13
CA LEU A 203 18.18 17.17 -23.24
C LEU A 203 18.83 18.55 -23.49
N THR A 204 19.14 19.23 -22.40
CA THR A 204 19.95 20.45 -22.43
C THR A 204 21.38 20.07 -22.04
N PHE A 205 22.27 20.03 -23.01
CA PHE A 205 23.71 19.95 -22.82
C PHE A 205 24.24 21.33 -22.47
N THR A 206 25.04 21.43 -21.40
CA THR A 206 25.75 22.67 -21.05
C THR A 206 27.21 22.33 -20.75
N LEU A 207 28.13 22.93 -21.47
CA LEU A 207 29.56 22.90 -21.19
C LEU A 207 29.96 24.20 -20.49
N PHE A 208 30.37 24.09 -19.25
CA PHE A 208 31.05 25.15 -18.53
C PHE A 208 32.56 24.97 -18.72
N GLN A 209 33.25 26.01 -19.13
CA GLN A 209 34.72 25.97 -19.20
C GLN A 209 35.33 25.70 -17.85
N ASP A 210 34.57 26.02 -16.83
CA ASP A 210 34.95 26.11 -15.47
C ASP A 210 33.74 25.69 -14.60
N LYS A 211 33.88 24.65 -13.78
CA LYS A 211 32.75 24.07 -12.96
C LYS A 211 32.13 25.07 -11.98
N SER A 212 32.78 26.18 -11.64
CA SER A 212 32.20 27.23 -10.79
C SER A 212 31.11 28.04 -11.47
N GLN A 213 31.00 27.95 -12.79
CA GLN A 213 29.95 28.66 -13.52
C GLN A 213 28.57 28.01 -13.43
N VAL A 214 28.45 26.87 -12.76
CA VAL A 214 27.17 26.10 -12.64
C VAL A 214 26.08 26.91 -11.93
N ASN A 215 26.48 27.71 -10.95
CA ASN A 215 25.54 28.47 -10.09
C ASN A 215 25.80 29.98 -10.17
N ALA A 216 26.18 30.49 -11.35
CA ALA A 216 26.39 31.92 -11.51
C ALA A 216 25.14 32.71 -11.13
N THR A 217 25.27 33.62 -10.15
CA THR A 217 24.17 34.50 -9.72
C THR A 217 23.92 35.57 -10.80
N PRO A 218 22.62 35.90 -11.05
CA PRO A 218 22.27 37.02 -11.91
C PRO A 218 22.87 38.34 -11.40
N ASP A 219 23.27 39.20 -12.30
CA ASP A 219 23.62 40.59 -11.98
C ASP A 219 22.38 41.39 -11.53
N GLU A 220 22.58 42.62 -11.09
CA GLU A 220 21.52 43.54 -10.66
C GLU A 220 20.41 43.79 -11.71
N ASN A 221 20.62 43.37 -12.98
CA ASN A 221 19.64 43.41 -14.05
C ASN A 221 19.02 42.05 -14.38
N GLY A 222 19.35 41.02 -13.62
CA GLY A 222 18.84 39.66 -13.82
C GLY A 222 19.57 38.88 -14.91
N ASN A 223 20.72 39.39 -15.45
CA ASN A 223 21.48 38.73 -16.49
C ASN A 223 22.57 37.85 -15.88
N ILE A 224 22.58 36.59 -16.24
CA ILE A 224 23.65 35.65 -15.86
C ILE A 224 24.74 35.72 -16.94
N LYS A 225 25.89 36.30 -16.60
CA LYS A 225 27.06 36.30 -17.49
C LYS A 225 27.76 34.95 -17.38
N VAL A 226 27.29 33.97 -18.15
CA VAL A 226 27.84 32.63 -18.14
C VAL A 226 28.62 32.41 -19.44
N THR A 227 29.88 32.05 -19.32
CA THR A 227 30.69 31.55 -20.43
C THR A 227 30.42 30.06 -20.57
N ALA A 228 29.18 29.71 -20.83
CA ALA A 228 28.78 28.32 -21.02
C ALA A 228 28.22 28.12 -22.42
N PHE A 229 28.61 27.04 -23.03
CA PHE A 229 27.99 26.57 -24.26
C PHE A 229 26.73 25.74 -23.92
N ARG A 230 25.63 26.04 -24.59
CA ARG A 230 24.37 25.26 -24.41
C ARG A 230 23.89 24.74 -25.75
N LYS A 231 23.45 23.50 -25.75
CA LYS A 231 22.81 22.85 -26.91
C LYS A 231 21.65 21.98 -26.42
N THR A 232 20.56 22.00 -27.17
CA THR A 232 19.46 21.05 -26.97
C THR A 232 19.63 19.85 -27.91
N ILE A 233 19.37 18.65 -27.38
CA ILE A 233 19.44 17.37 -28.08
C ILE A 233 18.14 16.65 -27.88
N THR A 234 17.42 16.37 -28.93
CA THR A 234 16.20 15.54 -28.82
C THR A 234 16.58 14.07 -28.87
N VAL A 235 16.13 13.31 -27.91
CA VAL A 235 16.42 11.88 -27.77
C VAL A 235 15.11 11.08 -27.51
N GLU A 236 15.10 9.88 -28.03
CA GLU A 236 13.98 8.93 -27.89
C GLU A 236 14.27 7.88 -26.81
N PRO A 237 13.24 7.21 -26.26
CA PRO A 237 13.46 6.05 -25.42
C PRO A 237 14.34 5.01 -26.11
N ASN A 238 15.29 4.44 -25.35
CA ASN A 238 16.27 3.47 -25.84
C ASN A 238 17.36 4.05 -26.77
N ASP A 239 17.54 5.37 -26.82
CA ASP A 239 18.72 5.93 -27.48
C ASP A 239 19.97 5.68 -26.63
N PHE A 240 21.07 5.27 -27.31
CA PHE A 240 22.41 5.23 -26.76
C PHE A 240 23.21 6.34 -27.44
N ILE A 241 23.53 7.37 -26.68
CA ILE A 241 24.24 8.53 -27.24
C ILE A 241 25.65 8.62 -26.69
N THR A 242 26.60 8.90 -27.59
CA THR A 242 27.97 9.23 -27.23
C THR A 242 28.22 10.68 -27.59
N LEU A 243 28.60 11.49 -26.64
CA LEU A 243 28.93 12.88 -26.80
C LEU A 243 30.46 13.02 -26.82
N THR A 244 31.02 13.38 -27.96
CA THR A 244 32.46 13.67 -28.13
C THR A 244 32.69 15.18 -28.14
N VAL A 245 33.42 15.68 -27.16
CA VAL A 245 33.69 17.12 -26.97
C VAL A 245 35.13 17.40 -27.26
N ASN A 246 35.36 18.26 -28.28
CA ASN A 246 36.69 18.62 -28.76
C ASN A 246 36.86 20.14 -28.74
N THR A 247 38.09 20.62 -28.56
CA THR A 247 38.46 22.00 -28.78
C THR A 247 39.33 22.12 -30.03
N LYS A 248 39.10 23.14 -30.84
CA LYS A 248 39.94 23.45 -32.03
C LYS A 248 40.40 24.89 -31.97
N PRO A 249 41.70 25.16 -32.05
CA PRO A 249 42.21 26.54 -32.19
C PRO A 249 41.87 27.06 -33.59
N ALA A 250 41.17 28.18 -33.70
CA ALA A 250 40.94 28.89 -34.96
C ALA A 250 41.17 30.38 -34.77
N GLU A 251 42.15 30.96 -35.45
CA GLU A 251 42.43 32.41 -35.50
C GLU A 251 42.43 33.15 -34.15
N GLY A 252 43.07 32.60 -33.13
CA GLY A 252 43.13 33.20 -31.79
C GLY A 252 41.86 33.04 -30.94
N LYS A 253 40.89 32.24 -31.40
CA LYS A 253 39.68 31.87 -30.70
C LYS A 253 39.62 30.37 -30.52
N LEU A 254 39.09 29.91 -29.40
CA LEU A 254 38.88 28.50 -29.15
C LEU A 254 37.48 28.11 -29.61
N THR A 255 37.40 27.07 -30.42
CA THR A 255 36.13 26.51 -30.88
C THR A 255 35.89 25.19 -30.18
N VAL A 256 34.74 25.01 -29.54
CA VAL A 256 34.30 23.72 -29.00
C VAL A 256 33.45 23.03 -30.04
N GLY A 257 33.94 21.88 -30.51
CA GLY A 257 33.15 20.97 -31.34
C GLY A 257 32.50 19.91 -30.47
N ILE A 258 31.19 19.69 -30.63
CA ILE A 258 30.46 18.60 -30.03
C ILE A 258 29.99 17.69 -31.14
N GLU A 259 30.44 16.46 -31.09
CA GLU A 259 29.93 15.38 -31.92
C GLU A 259 28.95 14.56 -31.10
N ILE A 260 27.72 14.46 -31.58
CA ILE A 260 26.65 13.70 -30.97
C ILE A 260 26.46 12.47 -31.84
N ASP A 261 26.95 11.35 -31.37
CA ASP A 261 26.72 10.06 -31.99
C ASP A 261 25.54 9.37 -31.31
N LYS A 262 24.46 9.20 -32.09
CA LYS A 262 23.27 8.44 -31.71
C LYS A 262 23.32 7.01 -32.25
N GLU A 263 24.48 6.56 -32.68
CA GLU A 263 24.70 5.28 -33.40
C GLU A 263 23.94 5.18 -34.75
N THR A 264 23.07 6.15 -35.07
CA THR A 264 22.32 6.23 -36.33
C THR A 264 22.64 7.49 -37.13
N GLU A 265 23.07 8.52 -36.45
CA GLU A 265 23.48 9.80 -37.08
C GLU A 265 24.52 10.52 -36.21
N THR A 266 25.44 11.22 -36.85
CA THR A 266 26.43 12.07 -36.18
C THR A 266 26.18 13.52 -36.54
N VAL A 267 26.04 14.39 -35.52
CA VAL A 267 25.84 15.83 -35.68
C VAL A 267 27.02 16.54 -35.08
N THR A 268 27.67 17.40 -35.87
CA THR A 268 28.85 18.21 -35.45
C THR A 268 28.49 19.67 -35.39
N ASP A 269 28.70 20.30 -34.22
CA ASP A 269 28.55 21.74 -34.01
C ASP A 269 29.86 22.37 -33.53
N ASN A 270 30.16 23.56 -34.03
CA ASN A 270 31.35 24.35 -33.66
C ASN A 270 30.91 25.69 -33.06
N VAL A 271 31.45 26.03 -31.91
CA VAL A 271 31.20 27.31 -31.22
C VAL A 271 32.50 27.97 -30.82
N GLU A 272 32.64 29.26 -31.10
CA GLU A 272 33.84 30.04 -30.76
C GLU A 272 33.83 30.49 -29.31
N ILE A 273 34.95 30.28 -28.58
CA ILE A 273 35.20 30.74 -27.23
C ILE A 273 36.40 31.69 -27.20
N ASN A 274 36.26 32.89 -26.64
CA ASN A 274 37.33 33.84 -26.50
C ASN A 274 38.36 33.43 -25.42
N SER A 275 39.61 33.23 -25.77
CA SER A 275 40.68 32.69 -24.94
C SER A 275 41.53 33.72 -24.17
N THR A 276 41.15 34.99 -24.12
CA THR A 276 41.90 36.02 -23.40
C THR A 276 41.23 36.46 -22.11
N TYR A 277 41.48 35.70 -21.03
CA TYR A 277 41.27 36.22 -19.67
C TYR A 277 42.40 35.73 -18.75
N VAL A 278 43.38 36.59 -18.52
CA VAL A 278 44.15 36.55 -17.27
C VAL A 278 43.31 37.33 -16.28
N SER A 279 42.52 36.60 -15.46
CA SER A 279 41.56 37.23 -14.55
C SER A 279 42.30 37.80 -13.35
N THR A 280 42.14 39.12 -13.11
CA THR A 280 42.39 39.77 -11.84
C THR A 280 41.17 39.72 -10.91
N GLU A 281 40.20 38.88 -11.24
CA GLU A 281 38.93 38.77 -10.51
C GLU A 281 39.11 38.08 -9.15
N ALA A 282 38.43 38.62 -8.14
CA ALA A 282 38.36 38.03 -6.81
C ALA A 282 37.72 36.61 -6.88
N PRO A 283 38.01 35.74 -5.91
CA PRO A 283 37.35 34.46 -5.84
C PRO A 283 35.82 34.57 -5.79
N ILE A 284 35.13 33.55 -6.29
CA ILE A 284 33.68 33.43 -6.22
C ILE A 284 33.36 32.27 -5.30
N VAL A 285 32.47 32.51 -4.33
CA VAL A 285 31.93 31.50 -3.43
C VAL A 285 30.44 31.43 -3.64
N THR A 286 29.94 30.26 -4.04
CA THR A 286 28.52 30.05 -4.39
C THR A 286 27.93 28.94 -3.53
N LEU A 287 26.84 29.25 -2.82
CA LEU A 287 26.07 28.25 -2.11
C LEU A 287 25.23 27.44 -3.07
N GLY A 288 25.19 26.14 -2.92
CA GLY A 288 24.25 25.27 -3.62
C GLY A 288 22.80 25.58 -3.19
N ASP A 289 21.85 25.20 -4.02
CA ASP A 289 20.43 25.55 -3.83
C ASP A 289 19.90 25.10 -2.45
N LYS A 290 20.36 23.96 -1.92
CA LYS A 290 19.99 23.47 -0.61
C LYS A 290 20.54 24.30 0.56
N LEU A 291 21.59 25.08 0.31
CA LEU A 291 22.23 25.95 1.33
C LEU A 291 21.79 27.42 1.22
N ALA A 292 20.92 27.75 0.28
CA ALA A 292 20.40 29.12 0.11
C ALA A 292 19.52 29.59 1.26
N SER A 293 19.03 28.64 2.09
CA SER A 293 18.27 28.87 3.30
C SER A 293 18.78 27.93 4.40
N THR A 294 18.17 27.91 5.59
CA THR A 294 18.47 26.88 6.57
C THR A 294 18.15 25.52 5.98
N LEU A 295 19.15 24.64 5.92
CA LEU A 295 18.98 23.23 5.57
C LEU A 295 18.61 22.45 6.83
N GLU A 296 17.36 22.03 6.90
CA GLU A 296 16.92 21.06 7.89
C GLU A 296 16.92 19.67 7.24
N PHE A 297 17.51 18.68 7.90
CA PHE A 297 17.61 17.33 7.39
C PHE A 297 17.39 16.28 8.47
N HIS A 298 17.01 15.10 8.09
CA HIS A 298 16.98 13.91 8.96
C HIS A 298 17.93 12.83 8.45
N GLU A 299 18.17 11.85 9.30
CA GLU A 299 19.06 10.72 8.98
C GLU A 299 18.69 10.10 7.63
N ASP A 300 19.73 9.76 6.85
CA ASP A 300 19.64 9.08 5.55
C ASP A 300 18.97 9.88 4.43
N GLU A 301 18.63 11.12 4.64
CA GLU A 301 18.05 11.97 3.60
C GLU A 301 19.06 12.23 2.47
N ASP A 302 18.57 12.35 1.24
CA ASP A 302 19.38 12.75 0.10
C ASP A 302 19.70 14.25 0.17
N LEU A 303 20.91 14.57 0.56
CA LEU A 303 21.45 15.93 0.61
C LEU A 303 22.28 16.30 -0.63
N THR A 304 22.17 15.56 -1.72
CA THR A 304 22.87 15.90 -2.98
C THR A 304 22.62 17.36 -3.36
N GLY A 305 23.70 18.11 -3.58
CA GLY A 305 23.64 19.55 -3.84
C GLY A 305 23.80 20.46 -2.59
N ALA A 306 23.94 19.89 -1.39
CA ALA A 306 24.34 20.64 -0.20
C ALA A 306 25.84 20.91 -0.22
N LEU A 307 26.27 21.74 -1.13
CA LEU A 307 27.69 22.05 -1.35
C LEU A 307 27.94 23.55 -1.53
N VAL A 308 29.14 23.96 -1.16
CA VAL A 308 29.64 25.31 -1.44
C VAL A 308 30.69 25.19 -2.56
N SER A 309 30.37 25.77 -3.70
CA SER A 309 31.26 25.80 -4.86
C SER A 309 32.21 27.00 -4.79
N LEU A 310 33.48 26.75 -5.01
CA LEU A 310 34.56 27.73 -4.95
C LEU A 310 35.22 27.89 -6.31
N LYS A 311 35.42 29.15 -6.73
CA LYS A 311 36.16 29.49 -7.93
C LYS A 311 37.24 30.50 -7.61
N SER A 312 38.44 30.27 -8.09
CA SER A 312 39.49 31.27 -8.12
C SER A 312 40.33 31.16 -9.41
N ALA A 313 40.30 32.17 -10.23
CA ALA A 313 41.13 32.23 -11.40
C ALA A 313 42.64 32.27 -11.06
N ALA A 314 42.96 32.81 -9.88
CA ALA A 314 44.33 32.88 -9.35
C ALA A 314 44.78 31.64 -8.58
N GLY A 315 43.86 30.67 -8.33
CA GLY A 315 44.08 29.55 -7.40
C GLY A 315 43.84 29.93 -5.95
N TYR A 316 43.99 28.98 -5.05
CA TYR A 316 43.73 29.16 -3.61
C TYR A 316 45.03 29.28 -2.80
N SER A 317 45.11 30.30 -1.96
CA SER A 317 46.11 30.43 -0.92
C SER A 317 45.60 29.82 0.41
N HIS A 318 44.36 30.13 0.76
CA HIS A 318 43.63 29.54 1.92
C HIS A 318 42.14 29.41 1.62
N VAL A 319 41.55 28.38 2.22
CA VAL A 319 40.10 28.22 2.26
C VAL A 319 39.68 27.87 3.69
N TYR A 320 38.96 28.77 4.33
CA TYR A 320 38.56 28.61 5.72
C TYR A 320 37.09 28.23 5.83
N LEU A 321 36.79 27.28 6.74
CA LEU A 321 35.46 27.00 7.21
C LEU A 321 35.27 27.66 8.57
N ASP A 322 34.57 28.77 8.60
CA ASP A 322 34.15 29.45 9.80
C ASP A 322 32.80 28.92 10.23
N PHE A 323 32.60 28.62 11.54
CA PHE A 323 31.33 28.10 12.01
C PHE A 323 31.02 28.54 13.45
N THR A 324 29.71 28.46 13.80
CA THR A 324 29.20 28.54 15.15
C THR A 324 28.38 27.29 15.39
N SER A 325 28.85 26.40 16.28
CA SER A 325 28.20 25.12 16.57
C SER A 325 28.75 24.49 17.83
N PRO A 326 27.99 24.43 18.92
CA PRO A 326 28.38 23.65 20.11
C PRO A 326 28.64 22.19 19.81
N TYR A 327 27.92 21.63 18.85
CA TYR A 327 28.09 20.25 18.40
C TYR A 327 29.48 20.01 17.81
N LEU A 328 29.91 20.85 16.85
CA LEU A 328 31.23 20.72 16.21
C LEU A 328 32.35 20.98 17.21
N GLU A 329 32.17 21.96 18.10
CA GLU A 329 33.11 22.24 19.17
C GLU A 329 33.28 21.04 20.14
N SER A 330 32.18 20.33 20.45
CA SER A 330 32.22 19.11 21.28
C SER A 330 32.96 17.95 20.61
N LYS A 331 33.08 17.95 19.29
CA LYS A 331 33.87 16.97 18.50
C LYS A 331 35.34 17.42 18.36
N GLY A 332 35.73 18.55 18.98
CA GLY A 332 37.09 19.06 18.97
C GLY A 332 37.45 19.90 17.74
N LEU A 333 36.48 20.27 16.92
CA LEU A 333 36.70 21.17 15.78
C LEU A 333 36.73 22.63 16.26
N ILE A 334 37.57 23.43 15.65
CA ILE A 334 37.74 24.85 15.98
C ILE A 334 37.38 25.68 14.78
N SER A 335 36.50 26.69 14.97
CA SER A 335 36.08 27.60 13.91
C SER A 335 37.27 28.37 13.31
N GLY A 336 37.20 28.67 12.03
CA GLY A 336 38.33 29.21 11.27
C GLY A 336 39.28 28.13 10.74
N LEU A 337 38.75 26.93 10.57
CA LEU A 337 39.48 25.78 10.08
C LEU A 337 39.99 25.99 8.65
N ASP A 338 41.30 25.98 8.47
CA ASP A 338 41.93 26.05 7.14
C ASP A 338 41.85 24.68 6.43
N LEU A 339 40.93 24.55 5.51
CA LEU A 339 40.64 23.30 4.77
C LEU A 339 41.80 22.82 3.90
N MET A 340 42.77 23.69 3.60
CA MET A 340 43.97 23.34 2.86
C MET A 340 45.10 22.79 3.72
N ASN A 341 45.05 23.10 5.02
CA ASN A 341 46.13 22.78 6.00
C ASN A 341 45.58 22.01 7.22
N MET A 342 44.58 21.17 7.04
CA MET A 342 44.04 20.32 8.10
C MET A 342 45.07 19.27 8.52
N ASP A 343 45.23 19.07 9.81
CA ASP A 343 45.90 17.89 10.33
C ASP A 343 45.03 16.63 10.14
N GLU A 344 45.68 15.47 10.23
CA GLU A 344 45.00 14.16 10.01
C GLU A 344 43.85 13.92 11.01
N ALA A 345 43.96 14.42 12.26
CA ALA A 345 42.91 14.26 13.27
C ALA A 345 41.67 15.09 12.93
N THR A 346 41.86 16.34 12.55
CA THR A 346 40.79 17.25 12.10
C THR A 346 40.12 16.73 10.84
N LYS A 347 40.90 16.25 9.88
CA LYS A 347 40.36 15.64 8.63
C LYS A 347 39.54 14.41 8.97
N ALA A 348 40.01 13.54 9.86
CA ALA A 348 39.27 12.35 10.27
C ALA A 348 37.94 12.68 10.97
N GLU A 349 37.84 13.78 11.73
CA GLU A 349 36.57 14.21 12.32
C GLU A 349 35.62 14.78 11.28
N MET A 350 36.11 15.55 10.31
CA MET A 350 35.31 16.02 9.17
C MET A 350 34.75 14.84 8.34
N ASP A 351 35.58 13.84 8.06
CA ASP A 351 35.15 12.62 7.33
C ASP A 351 34.12 11.82 8.12
N LYS A 352 34.22 11.73 9.46
CA LYS A 352 33.21 11.10 10.32
C LYS A 352 31.88 11.81 10.25
N LEU A 353 31.89 13.13 10.10
CA LEU A 353 30.70 13.94 9.91
C LEU A 353 30.13 13.87 8.48
N GLY A 354 30.92 13.37 7.53
CA GLY A 354 30.54 13.36 6.12
C GLY A 354 30.68 14.72 5.43
N ILE A 355 31.47 15.62 6.01
CA ILE A 355 31.84 16.89 5.38
C ILE A 355 33.14 16.67 4.63
N THR A 356 33.09 16.79 3.30
CA THR A 356 34.24 16.51 2.44
C THR A 356 34.66 17.71 1.61
N THR A 357 35.89 17.71 1.16
CA THR A 357 36.43 18.77 0.29
C THR A 357 37.04 18.16 -0.95
N THR A 358 36.92 18.86 -2.07
CA THR A 358 37.73 18.52 -3.25
C THR A 358 39.16 19.02 -3.07
N GLU A 359 40.07 18.60 -3.97
CA GLU A 359 41.44 19.12 -4.00
C GLU A 359 41.42 20.66 -4.04
N MET A 360 42.29 21.28 -3.24
CA MET A 360 42.51 22.74 -3.15
C MET A 360 43.99 23.01 -3.25
N GLY A 361 44.36 24.09 -3.91
CA GLY A 361 45.79 24.44 -4.05
C GLY A 361 46.02 25.67 -4.90
N PRO A 362 47.29 26.14 -5.00
CA PRO A 362 47.65 27.35 -5.73
C PRO A 362 47.35 27.26 -7.25
N ASP A 363 47.36 26.05 -7.80
CA ASP A 363 47.12 25.83 -9.24
C ASP A 363 45.68 25.34 -9.47
N VAL A 364 44.90 25.10 -8.47
CA VAL A 364 43.49 24.62 -8.54
C VAL A 364 42.58 25.82 -8.76
N LYS A 365 41.73 25.76 -9.76
CA LYS A 365 40.78 26.84 -10.07
C LYS A 365 39.41 26.62 -9.47
N PHE A 366 39.10 25.39 -9.10
CA PHE A 366 37.81 24.97 -8.59
C PHE A 366 37.97 24.06 -7.40
N ALA A 367 37.16 24.32 -6.40
CA ALA A 367 37.03 23.45 -5.27
C ALA A 367 35.56 23.43 -4.78
N ALA A 368 35.28 22.54 -3.92
CA ALA A 368 33.98 22.50 -3.24
C ALA A 368 34.14 22.00 -1.79
N VAL A 369 33.28 22.50 -0.92
CA VAL A 369 33.03 21.93 0.40
C VAL A 369 31.66 21.28 0.33
N ASP A 370 31.62 19.98 0.52
CA ASP A 370 30.42 19.16 0.34
C ASP A 370 29.90 18.66 1.68
N PHE A 371 28.66 18.99 1.97
CA PHE A 371 27.93 18.63 3.19
C PHE A 371 26.94 17.49 2.95
N SER A 372 26.88 16.95 1.73
CA SER A 372 25.88 15.92 1.37
C SER A 372 26.01 14.63 2.19
N GLY A 373 27.19 14.36 2.73
CA GLY A 373 27.44 13.18 3.58
C GLY A 373 26.89 13.26 4.99
N LEU A 374 26.47 14.47 5.45
CA LEU A 374 26.00 14.67 6.81
C LEU A 374 24.86 13.70 7.20
N SER A 375 23.86 13.56 6.38
CA SER A 375 22.69 12.72 6.69
C SER A 375 23.02 11.24 6.88
N GLN A 376 24.10 10.78 6.25
CA GLN A 376 24.55 9.39 6.35
C GLN A 376 25.44 9.15 7.58
N LYS A 377 26.01 10.18 8.17
CA LYS A 377 27.02 10.10 9.22
C LYS A 377 26.57 10.65 10.56
N VAL A 378 25.74 11.70 10.54
CA VAL A 378 25.28 12.36 11.76
C VAL A 378 23.93 11.76 12.16
N LYS A 379 23.82 11.38 13.44
CA LYS A 379 22.60 10.88 14.05
C LYS A 379 22.01 11.94 14.96
N TYR A 380 20.69 11.92 15.16
CA TYR A 380 20.04 12.80 16.10
C TYR A 380 20.38 12.37 17.54
N GLU A 381 20.94 13.28 18.30
CA GLU A 381 21.37 13.09 19.70
C GLU A 381 20.66 14.11 20.62
N ALA A 382 20.89 14.00 21.93
CA ALA A 382 20.34 14.95 22.92
C ALA A 382 20.82 16.40 22.68
N ASP A 383 22.10 16.55 22.27
CA ASP A 383 22.67 17.79 21.78
C ASP A 383 22.83 17.64 20.26
N PRO A 384 21.81 17.99 19.47
CA PRO A 384 21.77 17.66 18.04
C PRO A 384 22.73 18.55 17.24
N PHE A 385 23.08 18.06 16.05
CA PHE A 385 23.83 18.85 15.08
C PHE A 385 23.04 20.09 14.69
N ASP A 386 23.59 21.27 15.05
CA ASP A 386 23.10 22.58 14.59
C ASP A 386 24.35 23.44 14.40
N ALA A 387 24.55 23.89 13.15
CA ALA A 387 25.74 24.62 12.79
C ALA A 387 25.44 25.72 11.77
N THR A 388 25.90 26.93 12.06
CA THR A 388 25.90 28.01 11.08
C THR A 388 27.31 28.18 10.54
N PHE A 389 27.47 28.14 9.24
CA PHE A 389 28.72 28.15 8.52
C PHE A 389 28.90 29.40 7.66
N ASN A 390 30.16 29.76 7.44
CA ASN A 390 30.61 30.58 6.34
C ASN A 390 31.87 29.94 5.73
N VAL A 391 32.00 30.03 4.41
CA VAL A 391 33.23 29.65 3.71
C VAL A 391 33.95 30.91 3.23
N ARG A 392 35.19 31.06 3.66
CA ARG A 392 36.01 32.21 3.33
C ARG A 392 37.22 31.76 2.49
N VAL A 393 37.35 32.33 1.35
CA VAL A 393 38.40 32.02 0.35
C VAL A 393 39.40 33.15 0.24
N VAL A 394 40.68 32.83 0.28
CA VAL A 394 41.76 33.72 -0.05
C VAL A 394 42.50 33.20 -1.27
N ASP A 395 42.60 33.99 -2.34
CA ASP A 395 43.32 33.61 -3.56
C ASP A 395 44.80 33.91 -3.46
N ASN A 396 45.56 33.46 -4.46
CA ASN A 396 47.02 33.76 -4.51
C ASN A 396 47.35 35.23 -4.76
N ASN A 397 46.38 36.06 -5.13
CA ASN A 397 46.53 37.50 -5.24
C ASN A 397 46.19 38.26 -3.96
N GLY A 398 45.78 37.54 -2.90
CA GLY A 398 45.39 38.11 -1.62
C GLY A 398 43.94 38.61 -1.57
N ASN A 399 43.14 38.40 -2.62
CA ASN A 399 41.73 38.76 -2.60
C ASN A 399 40.98 37.79 -1.69
N THR A 400 40.12 38.35 -0.82
CA THR A 400 39.32 37.56 0.09
C THR A 400 37.85 37.71 -0.17
N VAL A 401 37.12 36.60 -0.22
CA VAL A 401 35.66 36.54 -0.36
C VAL A 401 35.09 35.55 0.66
N THR A 402 34.01 35.95 1.32
CA THR A 402 33.29 35.12 2.27
C THR A 402 31.88 34.87 1.76
N SER A 403 31.40 33.63 1.87
CA SER A 403 30.02 33.28 1.56
C SER A 403 29.02 34.03 2.42
N ALA A 404 27.75 34.10 1.99
CA ALA A 404 26.68 34.34 2.93
C ALA A 404 26.67 33.24 4.02
N PRO A 405 26.22 33.53 5.26
CA PRO A 405 26.04 32.50 6.28
C PRO A 405 24.91 31.55 5.85
N PHE A 406 25.12 30.27 6.14
CA PHE A 406 24.10 29.24 5.96
C PHE A 406 24.06 28.32 7.18
N THR A 407 22.88 27.85 7.52
CA THR A 407 22.66 27.00 8.68
C THR A 407 22.24 25.60 8.22
N ILE A 408 22.84 24.58 8.84
CA ILE A 408 22.48 23.17 8.64
C ILE A 408 22.16 22.59 10.01
N LYS A 409 21.02 21.91 10.13
CA LYS A 409 20.64 21.26 11.38
C LYS A 409 19.87 19.98 11.14
N ILE A 410 20.10 19.01 12.04
CA ILE A 410 19.41 17.74 12.01
C ILE A 410 18.05 17.85 12.70
N GLN A 411 17.06 17.26 12.09
CA GLN A 411 15.72 17.09 12.64
C GLN A 411 15.57 15.72 13.29
N LYS A 412 14.82 15.66 14.38
CA LYS A 412 14.47 14.42 15.03
C LYS A 412 13.55 13.59 14.13
N LEU A 413 13.89 12.31 13.96
CA LEU A 413 12.97 11.35 13.33
C LEU A 413 11.71 11.23 14.19
N THR A 414 10.54 11.38 13.58
CA THR A 414 9.27 11.30 14.28
C THR A 414 8.24 10.52 13.48
N ALA A 415 7.52 9.65 14.18
CA ALA A 415 6.40 8.93 13.63
C ALA A 415 5.31 8.75 14.68
N GLN A 416 4.08 8.74 14.26
CA GLN A 416 2.92 8.49 15.10
C GLN A 416 2.34 7.12 14.79
N VAL A 417 2.30 6.25 15.81
CA VAL A 417 1.62 4.96 15.71
C VAL A 417 0.13 5.17 15.97
N ASN A 418 -0.69 4.83 14.98
CA ASN A 418 -2.15 4.97 15.04
C ASN A 418 -2.75 3.59 15.28
N VAL A 419 -2.95 3.25 16.53
CA VAL A 419 -3.62 2.04 16.99
C VAL A 419 -4.61 2.42 18.09
N ALA A 420 -5.81 1.89 18.00
CA ALA A 420 -6.90 2.16 18.94
C ALA A 420 -7.56 0.83 19.35
N GLU A 421 -8.45 0.87 20.33
CA GLU A 421 -9.24 -0.29 20.73
C GLU A 421 -9.98 -0.95 19.55
N ALA A 422 -10.47 -0.14 18.61
CA ALA A 422 -11.14 -0.65 17.42
C ALA A 422 -10.23 -1.53 16.52
N ASN A 423 -8.91 -1.38 16.61
CA ASN A 423 -7.98 -2.23 15.89
C ASN A 423 -7.71 -3.58 16.58
N ALA A 424 -8.04 -3.69 17.88
CA ALA A 424 -7.72 -4.84 18.70
C ALA A 424 -8.77 -5.94 18.53
N PHE A 425 -8.43 -7.03 17.86
CA PHE A 425 -9.17 -8.28 17.84
C PHE A 425 -8.67 -9.19 18.97
N ALA A 426 -9.33 -10.30 19.20
CA ALA A 426 -8.95 -11.19 20.31
C ALA A 426 -7.50 -11.73 20.18
N ARG A 427 -7.02 -11.98 18.98
CA ARG A 427 -5.70 -12.57 18.72
C ARG A 427 -4.85 -11.84 17.70
N SER A 428 -5.29 -10.69 17.23
CA SER A 428 -4.56 -9.88 16.24
C SER A 428 -4.95 -8.41 16.35
N PHE A 429 -4.10 -7.52 15.83
CA PHE A 429 -4.49 -6.13 15.54
C PHE A 429 -4.65 -5.97 14.04
N ARG A 430 -5.67 -5.22 13.60
CA ARG A 430 -6.01 -5.02 12.19
C ARG A 430 -6.22 -3.54 11.87
N GLY A 431 -5.76 -3.14 10.68
CA GLY A 431 -5.90 -1.76 10.23
C GLY A 431 -5.08 -0.77 11.07
N VAL A 432 -3.98 -1.22 11.67
CA VAL A 432 -3.01 -0.35 12.33
C VAL A 432 -2.25 0.43 11.27
N THR A 433 -2.02 1.71 11.51
CA THR A 433 -1.21 2.55 10.64
C THR A 433 -0.14 3.27 11.43
N MET A 434 0.87 3.76 10.73
CA MET A 434 1.89 4.65 11.28
C MET A 434 2.07 5.81 10.32
N THR A 435 2.03 7.02 10.82
CA THR A 435 2.28 8.23 10.04
C THR A 435 3.69 8.71 10.36
N VAL A 436 4.57 8.76 9.36
CA VAL A 436 5.91 9.33 9.47
C VAL A 436 5.78 10.83 9.27
N ASN A 437 6.19 11.60 10.28
CA ASN A 437 6.21 13.06 10.19
C ASN A 437 7.56 13.56 9.70
N GLU A 438 8.66 12.95 10.20
CA GLU A 438 10.02 13.29 9.82
C GLU A 438 10.83 11.99 9.63
N GLY A 439 11.43 11.83 8.47
CA GLY A 439 12.26 10.67 8.10
C GLY A 439 11.79 9.95 6.83
N ILE A 440 12.57 8.96 6.43
CA ILE A 440 12.30 8.15 5.23
C ILE A 440 11.33 7.02 5.59
N ALA A 441 10.11 7.11 5.13
CA ALA A 441 9.02 6.19 5.49
C ALA A 441 9.40 4.71 5.31
N SER A 442 10.14 4.34 4.26
CA SER A 442 10.56 2.95 4.00
C SER A 442 11.55 2.38 4.99
N LYS A 443 12.16 3.20 5.85
CA LYS A 443 13.08 2.79 6.91
C LYS A 443 12.43 2.62 8.27
N PHE A 444 11.16 3.02 8.41
CA PHE A 444 10.40 2.79 9.62
C PHE A 444 9.79 1.40 9.66
N ALA A 445 9.75 0.84 10.85
CA ALA A 445 9.01 -0.38 11.16
C ALA A 445 8.27 -0.21 12.49
N LEU A 446 7.26 -1.04 12.69
CA LEU A 446 6.49 -1.11 13.93
C LEU A 446 7.06 -2.20 14.83
N GLN A 447 7.12 -1.94 16.11
CA GLN A 447 7.37 -2.97 17.11
C GLN A 447 6.20 -3.07 18.08
N TYR A 448 5.94 -4.29 18.54
CA TYR A 448 4.98 -4.53 19.61
C TYR A 448 5.50 -5.56 20.60
N ARG A 449 5.01 -5.48 21.85
CA ARG A 449 5.27 -6.47 22.90
C ARG A 449 4.15 -6.50 23.93
N THR A 450 4.13 -7.51 24.78
CA THR A 450 3.32 -7.55 26.01
C THR A 450 4.19 -7.54 27.26
N GLY A 451 3.79 -6.80 28.27
CA GLY A 451 4.57 -6.64 29.51
C GLY A 451 5.99 -6.16 29.23
N ASP A 452 6.96 -6.78 29.89
CA ASP A 452 8.40 -6.55 29.72
C ASP A 452 9.06 -7.56 28.77
N GLY A 453 8.26 -8.26 27.95
CA GLY A 453 8.77 -9.22 26.97
C GLY A 453 9.58 -8.58 25.83
N ASP A 454 10.16 -9.42 24.99
CA ASP A 454 10.93 -8.97 23.83
C ASP A 454 10.04 -8.26 22.78
N TRP A 455 10.62 -7.26 22.14
CA TRP A 455 9.95 -6.56 21.05
C TRP A 455 9.90 -7.41 19.77
N THR A 456 8.74 -7.53 19.19
CA THR A 456 8.53 -8.16 17.87
C THR A 456 8.41 -7.06 16.83
N THR A 457 9.24 -7.13 15.78
CA THR A 457 9.23 -6.18 14.67
C THR A 457 8.27 -6.64 13.58
N VAL A 458 7.49 -5.70 13.06
CA VAL A 458 6.56 -5.88 11.94
C VAL A 458 6.88 -4.84 10.87
N ASN A 459 7.11 -5.32 9.66
CA ASN A 459 7.27 -4.45 8.49
C ASN A 459 5.90 -4.07 7.92
N PRO A 460 5.76 -2.89 7.33
CA PRO A 460 4.51 -2.49 6.69
C PRO A 460 4.19 -3.38 5.49
N GLU A 461 2.91 -3.64 5.27
CA GLU A 461 2.41 -4.31 4.07
C GLU A 461 2.42 -3.36 2.87
N SER A 462 2.11 -2.09 3.11
CA SER A 462 2.20 -1.03 2.10
C SER A 462 2.62 0.30 2.71
N ILE A 463 3.20 1.15 1.88
CA ILE A 463 3.58 2.52 2.22
C ILE A 463 2.89 3.45 1.22
N GLU A 464 2.08 4.38 1.71
CA GLU A 464 1.36 5.38 0.92
C GLU A 464 1.82 6.78 1.33
N GLY A 465 2.73 7.36 0.57
CA GLY A 465 3.40 8.59 0.98
C GLY A 465 4.12 8.39 2.31
N ASN A 466 3.69 9.11 3.33
CA ASN A 466 4.25 9.00 4.69
C ASN A 466 3.43 8.07 5.62
N THR A 467 2.45 7.35 5.10
CA THR A 467 1.63 6.42 5.89
C THR A 467 2.04 4.98 5.61
N LEU A 468 2.42 4.28 6.67
CA LEU A 468 2.70 2.85 6.66
C LEU A 468 1.44 2.10 7.11
N ASN A 469 1.04 1.09 6.36
CA ASN A 469 -0.14 0.28 6.65
C ASN A 469 0.26 -1.12 7.09
N PHE A 470 -0.38 -1.61 8.16
CA PHE A 470 -0.19 -2.93 8.75
C PHE A 470 -1.55 -3.64 8.77
N ALA A 471 -1.84 -4.49 7.79
CA ALA A 471 -3.16 -5.06 7.63
C ALA A 471 -3.54 -6.00 8.78
N LYS A 472 -2.62 -6.88 9.18
CA LYS A 472 -2.79 -7.78 10.32
C LYS A 472 -1.49 -7.96 11.09
N ILE A 473 -1.52 -7.67 12.38
CA ILE A 473 -0.41 -7.88 13.31
C ILE A 473 -0.78 -9.02 14.25
N GLY A 474 0.09 -10.02 14.34
CA GLY A 474 -0.14 -11.20 15.17
C GLY A 474 -0.96 -12.26 14.43
N GLY A 475 -1.83 -12.99 15.14
CA GLY A 475 -2.63 -14.13 14.72
C GLY A 475 -2.71 -15.20 15.80
N SER A 476 -1.82 -15.11 16.80
CA SER A 476 -1.80 -15.95 18.00
C SER A 476 -1.53 -15.13 19.27
N LEU A 477 -1.89 -13.86 19.25
CA LEU A 477 -1.80 -13.00 20.42
C LEU A 477 -2.70 -13.52 21.54
N LEU A 478 -2.38 -13.16 22.78
CA LEU A 478 -3.20 -13.52 23.93
C LEU A 478 -4.41 -12.59 24.00
N PRO A 479 -5.62 -13.13 24.19
CA PRO A 479 -6.82 -12.32 24.46
C PRO A 479 -6.70 -11.56 25.77
N GLU A 480 -7.46 -10.47 25.94
CA GLU A 480 -7.55 -9.63 27.13
C GLU A 480 -6.16 -9.21 27.66
N THR A 481 -5.24 -8.99 26.72
CA THR A 481 -3.83 -8.72 27.04
C THR A 481 -3.42 -7.37 26.47
N ALA A 482 -2.78 -6.55 27.30
CA ALA A 482 -2.26 -5.25 26.91
C ALA A 482 -0.96 -5.40 26.09
N TYR A 483 -0.96 -4.82 24.92
CA TYR A 483 0.21 -4.73 24.03
C TYR A 483 0.67 -3.30 23.89
N GLN A 484 1.97 -3.12 23.98
CA GLN A 484 2.65 -1.86 23.74
C GLN A 484 3.13 -1.80 22.31
N PHE A 485 3.01 -0.64 21.67
CA PHE A 485 3.46 -0.38 20.30
C PHE A 485 4.43 0.78 20.27
N ARG A 486 5.45 0.70 19.43
CA ARG A 486 6.36 1.79 19.13
C ARG A 486 6.84 1.74 17.69
N SER A 487 7.32 2.86 17.15
CA SER A 487 8.05 2.90 15.90
C SER A 487 9.55 2.71 16.14
N ILE A 488 10.24 2.16 15.15
CA ILE A 488 11.70 2.11 15.06
C ILE A 488 12.11 2.60 13.67
N TYR A 489 13.36 3.05 13.57
CA TYR A 489 13.97 3.48 12.32
C TYR A 489 15.22 2.66 12.05
N ASP A 490 15.34 2.06 10.85
CA ASP A 490 16.47 1.26 10.37
C ASP A 490 16.97 0.21 11.39
N ASN A 491 16.02 -0.52 12.00
CA ASN A 491 16.24 -1.50 13.08
C ASN A 491 16.86 -0.91 14.37
N ASN A 492 17.04 0.40 14.45
CA ASN A 492 17.48 1.05 15.67
C ASN A 492 16.28 1.24 16.60
N ALA A 493 16.40 0.70 17.82
CA ALA A 493 15.38 0.79 18.86
C ALA A 493 15.31 2.19 19.53
N ALA A 494 15.98 3.20 18.97
CA ALA A 494 15.81 4.57 19.43
C ALA A 494 14.33 4.96 19.33
N GLU A 495 13.77 5.44 20.43
CA GLU A 495 12.35 5.77 20.52
C GLU A 495 12.03 6.93 19.57
N VAL A 496 11.42 6.60 18.43
CA VAL A 496 10.97 7.58 17.43
C VAL A 496 9.50 7.96 17.61
N SER A 497 8.79 7.25 18.50
CA SER A 497 7.41 7.56 18.89
C SER A 497 7.14 7.21 20.34
N ASP A 498 6.10 7.81 20.92
CA ASP A 498 5.58 7.40 22.22
C ASP A 498 5.01 5.97 22.16
N ASN A 499 5.14 5.24 23.27
CA ASN A 499 4.54 3.92 23.39
C ASN A 499 3.03 4.05 23.49
N VAL A 500 2.31 3.42 22.55
CA VAL A 500 0.84 3.30 22.60
C VAL A 500 0.49 1.93 23.18
N VAL A 501 -0.48 1.89 24.10
CA VAL A 501 -0.91 0.65 24.75
C VAL A 501 -2.36 0.38 24.41
N VAL A 502 -2.64 -0.83 23.86
CA VAL A 502 -4.01 -1.27 23.54
C VAL A 502 -4.18 -2.72 23.97
N THR A 503 -5.36 -3.01 24.53
CA THR A 503 -5.70 -4.35 25.02
C THR A 503 -6.51 -5.11 23.97
N THR A 504 -6.15 -6.36 23.70
CA THR A 504 -6.90 -7.26 22.82
C THR A 504 -8.26 -7.60 23.41
N GLU A 505 -9.25 -7.87 22.54
CA GLU A 505 -10.56 -8.34 22.94
C GLU A 505 -10.49 -9.72 23.63
N ALA A 506 -11.54 -10.07 24.39
CA ALA A 506 -11.74 -11.44 24.86
C ALA A 506 -11.98 -12.39 23.67
N ALA A 507 -11.58 -13.65 23.82
CA ALA A 507 -11.97 -14.73 22.91
C ALA A 507 -13.25 -15.41 23.45
N ALA A 508 -14.31 -14.63 23.59
CA ALA A 508 -15.55 -15.08 24.22
C ALA A 508 -16.28 -16.12 23.36
N GLN A 509 -16.97 -17.05 24.05
CA GLN A 509 -17.85 -18.04 23.41
C GLN A 509 -19.31 -17.75 23.74
N VAL A 510 -20.20 -18.24 22.88
CA VAL A 510 -21.64 -18.06 23.13
C VAL A 510 -22.14 -19.01 24.23
N PRO A 511 -23.00 -18.55 25.14
CA PRO A 511 -23.62 -19.42 26.13
C PRO A 511 -24.50 -20.49 25.49
N ASN A 512 -24.61 -21.66 26.12
CA ASN A 512 -25.40 -22.80 25.65
C ASN A 512 -25.11 -23.19 24.20
N ALA A 513 -23.84 -23.16 23.82
CA ALA A 513 -23.36 -23.41 22.46
C ALA A 513 -23.58 -24.86 21.99
N GLY A 514 -23.57 -25.82 22.90
CA GLY A 514 -23.90 -27.23 22.67
C GLY A 514 -25.37 -27.58 22.85
N PHE A 515 -26.25 -26.60 23.05
CA PHE A 515 -27.71 -26.79 23.20
C PHE A 515 -28.12 -27.85 24.22
N GLU A 516 -27.43 -27.91 25.34
CA GLU A 516 -27.75 -28.83 26.43
C GLU A 516 -28.87 -28.29 27.34
N ASP A 517 -28.97 -26.97 27.44
CA ASP A 517 -29.91 -26.29 28.29
C ASP A 517 -31.23 -26.03 27.55
N TRP A 518 -32.29 -26.76 27.92
CA TRP A 518 -33.63 -26.60 27.38
C TRP A 518 -34.67 -26.67 28.47
N CYS A 519 -35.74 -25.91 28.34
CA CYS A 519 -36.98 -26.07 29.03
C CYS A 519 -38.17 -25.99 28.06
N SER A 520 -39.32 -26.43 28.53
CA SER A 520 -40.54 -26.35 27.75
C SER A 520 -41.74 -26.11 28.67
N GLU A 521 -42.79 -25.56 28.12
CA GLU A 521 -44.06 -25.44 28.79
C GLU A 521 -45.21 -25.88 27.87
N VAL A 522 -46.30 -26.35 28.51
CA VAL A 522 -47.55 -26.64 27.84
C VAL A 522 -48.29 -25.31 27.65
N VAL A 523 -48.28 -24.76 26.48
CA VAL A 523 -48.93 -23.47 26.18
C VAL A 523 -50.41 -23.64 25.88
N HIS A 524 -50.84 -24.88 25.55
CA HIS A 524 -52.24 -25.26 25.44
C HIS A 524 -52.43 -26.76 25.68
N GLU A 525 -53.38 -27.11 26.53
CA GLU A 525 -53.78 -28.49 26.76
C GLU A 525 -54.89 -28.89 25.77
N ALA A 526 -54.69 -29.94 25.02
CA ALA A 526 -55.65 -30.52 24.11
C ALA A 526 -56.01 -31.94 24.54
N VAL A 527 -57.19 -32.45 24.12
CA VAL A 527 -57.76 -33.75 24.60
C VAL A 527 -56.82 -34.94 24.33
N LYS A 528 -55.93 -34.87 23.37
CA LYS A 528 -55.01 -35.97 23.03
C LYS A 528 -53.55 -35.59 23.01
N VAL A 529 -53.19 -34.36 22.68
CA VAL A 529 -51.83 -33.90 22.58
C VAL A 529 -51.72 -32.46 23.03
N ASN A 530 -50.86 -32.19 23.97
CA ASN A 530 -50.57 -30.83 24.42
C ASN A 530 -49.71 -30.10 23.40
N ILE A 531 -49.97 -28.80 23.17
CA ILE A 531 -49.08 -27.94 22.45
C ILE A 531 -47.98 -27.49 23.38
N VAL A 532 -46.75 -27.90 23.06
CA VAL A 532 -45.58 -27.65 23.87
C VAL A 532 -44.71 -26.63 23.16
N GLU A 533 -44.36 -25.57 23.87
CA GLU A 533 -43.37 -24.61 23.41
C GLU A 533 -42.02 -24.88 24.05
N TRP A 534 -40.96 -24.91 23.24
CA TRP A 534 -39.58 -25.19 23.62
C TRP A 534 -38.74 -23.94 23.65
N TYR A 535 -37.88 -23.82 24.67
CA TYR A 535 -37.00 -22.70 24.89
C TYR A 535 -35.56 -23.18 25.11
N PRO A 536 -34.55 -22.64 24.40
CA PRO A 536 -33.13 -23.01 24.55
C PRO A 536 -32.50 -22.34 25.79
N LYS A 537 -33.02 -22.61 26.96
CA LYS A 537 -32.60 -22.08 28.26
C LYS A 537 -33.00 -23.03 29.40
N LYS A 538 -32.34 -22.93 30.56
CA LYS A 538 -32.56 -23.84 31.69
C LYS A 538 -33.99 -23.75 32.32
N LEU A 539 -34.41 -22.52 32.58
CA LEU A 539 -35.69 -22.25 33.21
C LEU A 539 -36.49 -21.25 32.38
N ILE A 540 -37.82 -21.34 32.48
CA ILE A 540 -38.74 -20.39 31.83
C ILE A 540 -38.46 -18.94 32.27
N SER A 541 -38.10 -18.74 33.53
CA SER A 541 -37.79 -17.43 34.11
C SER A 541 -36.50 -16.84 33.64
N ASP A 542 -35.59 -17.63 33.04
CA ASP A 542 -34.27 -17.17 32.65
C ASP A 542 -34.34 -16.23 31.42
N LYS A 543 -33.46 -15.23 31.40
CA LYS A 543 -33.19 -14.48 30.20
C LYS A 543 -32.32 -15.34 29.28
N GLY A 544 -32.94 -15.97 28.29
CA GLY A 544 -32.22 -16.78 27.31
C GLY A 544 -31.22 -15.97 26.49
N PHE A 545 -30.08 -16.56 26.14
CA PHE A 545 -29.17 -16.00 25.17
C PHE A 545 -29.66 -16.31 23.74
N TRP A 546 -30.15 -17.52 23.55
CA TRP A 546 -30.80 -17.98 22.34
C TRP A 546 -32.31 -17.83 22.43
N ALA A 547 -32.95 -17.55 21.32
CA ALA A 547 -34.39 -17.45 21.14
C ALA A 547 -34.84 -18.25 19.92
N THR A 548 -36.12 -18.53 19.87
CA THR A 548 -36.76 -19.24 18.74
C THR A 548 -37.97 -18.45 18.25
N ARG A 549 -38.50 -18.87 17.12
CA ARG A 549 -39.78 -18.37 16.57
C ARG A 549 -40.99 -19.22 17.02
N ASN A 550 -40.84 -20.02 18.07
CA ASN A 550 -41.84 -20.99 18.47
C ASN A 550 -43.18 -20.37 18.89
N ASP A 551 -43.17 -19.23 19.60
CA ASP A 551 -44.39 -18.52 19.97
C ASP A 551 -45.30 -18.23 18.78
N LEU A 552 -44.72 -17.84 17.62
CA LEU A 552 -45.49 -17.64 16.37
C LEU A 552 -46.21 -18.92 15.94
N THR A 553 -45.52 -20.05 15.96
CA THR A 553 -46.03 -21.30 15.37
C THR A 553 -46.87 -22.11 16.34
N THR A 554 -46.85 -21.78 17.63
CA THR A 554 -47.72 -22.33 18.68
C THR A 554 -48.92 -21.43 19.00
N SER A 555 -49.02 -20.23 18.42
CA SER A 555 -50.07 -19.24 18.59
C SER A 555 -50.84 -18.98 17.28
N PRO A 556 -52.12 -18.75 17.25
CA PRO A 556 -53.08 -18.90 18.33
C PRO A 556 -53.26 -20.39 18.70
N ARG A 557 -53.44 -20.63 19.96
CA ARG A 557 -53.31 -21.95 20.60
C ARG A 557 -54.50 -22.84 20.47
N TYR A 558 -55.62 -22.32 20.02
CA TYR A 558 -56.87 -23.09 19.95
C TYR A 558 -57.85 -22.58 18.88
N ASP A 559 -58.41 -23.50 18.14
CA ASP A 559 -59.59 -23.27 17.29
C ASP A 559 -60.71 -24.27 17.66
N ALA A 560 -61.89 -23.79 17.96
CA ALA A 560 -63.05 -24.58 18.36
C ALA A 560 -63.49 -25.60 17.29
N THR A 561 -62.97 -25.53 16.06
CA THR A 561 -63.30 -26.43 14.97
C THR A 561 -62.45 -27.71 14.93
N ASN A 562 -61.46 -27.87 15.83
CA ASN A 562 -60.55 -29.01 15.90
C ASN A 562 -59.71 -29.28 14.62
N PHE A 563 -59.63 -28.32 13.70
CA PHE A 563 -58.81 -28.40 12.48
C PHE A 563 -57.68 -27.42 12.56
N TYR A 564 -56.90 -27.48 13.62
CA TYR A 564 -55.82 -26.55 13.89
C TYR A 564 -54.49 -27.29 14.02
N CYS A 565 -53.46 -26.79 13.40
CA CYS A 565 -52.08 -27.25 13.56
C CYS A 565 -51.30 -26.22 14.37
N ALA A 566 -50.55 -26.64 15.37
CA ALA A 566 -49.63 -25.80 16.11
C ALA A 566 -48.46 -26.65 16.59
N TYR A 567 -47.24 -26.17 16.31
CA TYR A 567 -46.05 -26.94 16.62
C TYR A 567 -44.83 -26.03 16.77
N SER A 568 -43.99 -26.31 17.76
CA SER A 568 -42.68 -25.63 17.87
C SER A 568 -41.80 -25.96 16.69
N GLY A 569 -41.41 -24.94 15.92
CA GLY A 569 -40.50 -25.11 14.79
C GLY A 569 -39.07 -25.43 15.21
N THR A 570 -38.69 -25.11 16.45
CA THR A 570 -37.37 -25.41 17.00
C THR A 570 -37.56 -26.15 18.33
N ILE A 571 -37.03 -27.36 18.44
CA ILE A 571 -37.18 -28.23 19.61
C ILE A 571 -35.83 -28.79 20.06
N LYS A 572 -35.82 -29.30 21.31
CA LYS A 572 -34.76 -30.17 21.81
C LYS A 572 -34.80 -31.53 21.11
N SER A 573 -33.64 -32.00 20.69
CA SER A 573 -33.43 -33.39 20.27
C SER A 573 -32.35 -34.02 21.16
N ASP A 574 -32.59 -35.22 21.66
CA ASP A 574 -31.62 -35.96 22.49
C ASP A 574 -30.61 -36.76 21.63
N LYS A 575 -30.52 -36.43 20.34
CA LYS A 575 -29.59 -37.04 19.36
C LYS A 575 -28.53 -36.03 18.95
N GLY A 576 -27.81 -35.46 19.90
CA GLY A 576 -26.73 -34.52 19.66
C GLY A 576 -25.51 -35.17 19.00
N HIS A 577 -24.58 -34.37 18.55
CA HIS A 577 -23.37 -34.77 17.78
C HIS A 577 -22.53 -35.85 18.52
N ASN A 578 -22.50 -35.80 19.84
CA ASN A 578 -21.70 -36.73 20.64
C ASN A 578 -22.54 -37.89 21.27
N SER A 579 -23.82 -38.00 20.95
CA SER A 579 -24.70 -39.03 21.51
C SER A 579 -24.23 -40.45 21.21
N ASP A 580 -23.66 -40.68 20.02
CA ASP A 580 -23.13 -42.01 19.60
C ASP A 580 -21.84 -42.41 20.32
N LYS A 581 -21.18 -41.49 21.01
CA LYS A 581 -19.98 -41.69 21.81
C LYS A 581 -20.24 -42.01 23.27
N GLY A 582 -21.51 -42.27 23.63
CA GLY A 582 -21.92 -42.55 24.98
C GLY A 582 -22.08 -41.32 25.89
N HIS A 583 -22.09 -40.14 25.34
CA HIS A 583 -22.40 -38.89 26.01
C HIS A 583 -23.87 -38.55 25.75
N ASN A 584 -24.66 -38.29 26.80
CA ASN A 584 -26.00 -37.72 26.66
C ASN A 584 -25.85 -36.28 26.16
N SER A 585 -25.90 -36.09 24.86
CA SER A 585 -25.78 -34.80 24.21
C SER A 585 -27.11 -34.44 23.55
N SER A 586 -27.57 -33.23 23.80
CA SER A 586 -28.74 -32.65 23.16
C SER A 586 -28.31 -31.79 21.98
N CYS A 587 -29.24 -31.49 21.10
CA CYS A 587 -29.02 -30.56 19.98
C CYS A 587 -30.31 -29.80 19.67
N ALA A 588 -30.24 -28.79 18.84
CA ALA A 588 -31.40 -28.06 18.34
C ALA A 588 -31.90 -28.67 17.02
N GLU A 589 -33.11 -29.14 16.94
CA GLU A 589 -33.79 -29.52 15.72
C GLU A 589 -34.69 -28.37 15.25
N ILE A 590 -34.38 -27.80 14.09
CA ILE A 590 -34.99 -26.60 13.53
C ILE A 590 -35.73 -26.99 12.27
N SER A 591 -37.06 -27.00 12.32
CA SER A 591 -37.92 -27.51 11.26
C SER A 591 -38.78 -26.41 10.64
N THR A 592 -38.93 -26.41 9.35
CA THR A 592 -40.04 -25.70 8.68
C THR A 592 -41.35 -26.37 9.08
N VAL A 593 -42.28 -25.61 9.61
CA VAL A 593 -43.54 -26.16 10.14
C VAL A 593 -44.75 -25.48 9.53
N GLY A 594 -45.77 -26.29 9.24
CA GLY A 594 -47.11 -25.82 8.92
C GLY A 594 -47.95 -25.62 10.17
N TRP A 595 -48.62 -24.49 10.26
CA TRP A 595 -49.46 -24.15 11.40
C TRP A 595 -50.70 -23.32 11.04
N GLY A 596 -51.58 -23.11 11.99
CA GLY A 596 -52.82 -22.38 11.80
C GLY A 596 -53.98 -23.28 11.40
N ARG A 597 -55.04 -22.67 10.90
CA ARG A 597 -56.20 -23.42 10.43
C ARG A 597 -55.85 -24.38 9.31
N GLY A 598 -56.26 -25.59 9.38
CA GLY A 598 -56.02 -26.58 8.34
C GLY A 598 -56.78 -27.86 8.59
N ASN A 599 -57.06 -28.59 7.53
CA ASN A 599 -57.60 -29.91 7.63
C ASN A 599 -56.46 -30.93 7.74
N THR A 600 -56.33 -31.53 8.92
CA THR A 600 -55.34 -32.59 9.19
C THR A 600 -55.76 -33.96 8.62
N PHE A 601 -56.92 -34.05 8.04
CA PHE A 601 -57.48 -35.31 7.50
C PHE A 601 -57.11 -35.48 6.03
N THR A 602 -56.26 -36.43 5.75
CA THR A 602 -55.68 -36.65 4.41
C THR A 602 -56.65 -36.97 3.30
N LEU A 603 -57.80 -37.62 3.59
CA LEU A 603 -58.84 -37.95 2.64
C LEU A 603 -59.54 -36.70 2.05
N LEU A 604 -59.47 -35.55 2.72
CA LEU A 604 -60.04 -34.27 2.33
C LEU A 604 -58.98 -33.25 1.87
N GLY A 605 -57.78 -33.72 1.59
CA GLY A 605 -56.66 -32.86 1.16
C GLY A 605 -56.15 -31.97 2.25
N GLY A 606 -55.62 -32.58 3.34
CA GLY A 606 -55.07 -31.89 4.48
C GLY A 606 -54.04 -30.81 4.08
N LYS A 607 -54.22 -29.60 4.61
CA LYS A 607 -53.31 -28.47 4.47
C LYS A 607 -53.32 -27.58 5.70
N CYS A 608 -52.30 -26.80 5.88
CA CYS A 608 -52.22 -25.77 6.91
C CYS A 608 -52.30 -24.36 6.31
N SER A 609 -52.74 -23.39 7.09
CA SER A 609 -52.92 -22.00 6.64
C SER A 609 -51.62 -21.28 6.46
N ASN A 610 -50.61 -21.57 7.31
CA ASN A 610 -49.32 -20.91 7.32
C ASN A 610 -48.21 -21.96 7.26
N ILE A 611 -47.11 -21.62 6.61
CA ILE A 611 -45.88 -22.39 6.64
C ILE A 611 -44.77 -21.44 7.03
N THR A 612 -44.04 -21.78 8.06
CA THR A 612 -43.00 -20.91 8.61
C THR A 612 -41.70 -21.72 8.81
N PRO A 613 -40.57 -21.26 8.29
CA PRO A 613 -39.27 -21.85 8.60
C PRO A 613 -39.00 -21.75 10.13
N GLY A 614 -38.58 -22.83 10.74
CA GLY A 614 -38.05 -22.79 12.08
C GLY A 614 -36.82 -21.86 12.12
N MET A 615 -36.66 -21.21 13.26
CA MET A 615 -35.53 -20.31 13.45
C MET A 615 -35.01 -20.43 14.89
N LEU A 616 -33.68 -20.53 15.01
CA LEU A 616 -32.94 -20.43 16.25
C LEU A 616 -31.96 -19.27 16.10
N PHE A 617 -31.98 -18.35 17.04
CA PHE A 617 -31.14 -17.15 16.92
C PHE A 617 -30.72 -16.59 18.27
N ILE A 618 -29.60 -15.86 18.26
CA ILE A 618 -29.17 -15.08 19.41
C ILE A 618 -30.00 -13.79 19.45
N GLY A 619 -30.76 -13.60 20.53
CA GLY A 619 -31.66 -12.45 20.65
C GLY A 619 -32.85 -12.72 21.56
N GLU A 620 -33.96 -12.08 21.22
CA GLU A 620 -35.26 -12.23 21.87
C GLU A 620 -36.38 -12.31 20.83
N TYR A 621 -37.44 -13.00 21.15
CA TYR A 621 -38.64 -13.00 20.33
C TYR A 621 -39.80 -12.31 21.11
N ASN A 622 -40.36 -11.27 20.49
CA ASN A 622 -41.54 -10.57 21.04
C ASN A 622 -42.44 -10.15 19.86
N ASN A 623 -43.28 -11.08 19.37
CA ASN A 623 -44.06 -10.98 18.14
C ASN A 623 -43.19 -10.73 16.86
N THR A 624 -41.95 -10.40 17.02
CA THR A 624 -40.94 -10.24 15.97
C THR A 624 -39.56 -10.62 16.52
N GLU A 625 -38.66 -10.94 15.66
CA GLU A 625 -37.27 -11.25 16.00
C GLU A 625 -36.53 -9.97 16.40
N LEU A 626 -36.02 -9.94 17.63
CA LEU A 626 -35.13 -8.90 18.14
C LEU A 626 -33.72 -9.49 18.18
N PHE A 627 -33.00 -9.42 17.05
CA PHE A 627 -31.67 -9.99 16.90
C PHE A 627 -30.62 -9.28 17.74
N GLY A 628 -29.72 -10.06 18.32
CA GLY A 628 -28.50 -9.61 18.96
C GLY A 628 -28.56 -9.53 20.47
N LYS A 629 -27.49 -9.98 21.08
CA LYS A 629 -27.17 -9.84 22.51
C LYS A 629 -25.85 -9.11 22.65
N GLU A 630 -25.63 -8.52 23.82
CA GLU A 630 -24.35 -7.89 24.15
C GLU A 630 -23.19 -8.88 23.98
N PHE A 631 -22.19 -8.46 23.20
CA PHE A 631 -21.04 -9.27 22.87
C PHE A 631 -19.90 -8.36 22.37
N HIS A 632 -18.73 -8.48 23.00
CA HIS A 632 -17.61 -7.56 22.82
C HIS A 632 -16.39 -8.20 22.14
N SER A 633 -16.60 -9.23 21.33
CA SER A 633 -15.51 -9.92 20.63
C SER A 633 -15.83 -10.06 19.15
N ARG A 634 -14.79 -10.08 18.33
CA ARG A 634 -14.87 -10.25 16.87
C ARG A 634 -14.28 -11.60 16.45
N PRO A 635 -15.09 -12.66 16.33
CA PRO A 635 -14.62 -13.94 15.83
C PRO A 635 -14.26 -13.88 14.33
N ASP A 636 -13.24 -14.61 13.93
CA ASP A 636 -12.85 -14.75 12.52
C ASP A 636 -13.76 -15.72 11.76
N ALA A 637 -14.38 -16.65 12.48
CA ALA A 637 -15.35 -17.59 11.95
C ALA A 637 -16.25 -18.10 13.08
N PHE A 638 -17.37 -18.67 12.69
CA PHE A 638 -18.08 -19.58 13.58
C PHE A 638 -18.16 -20.96 12.91
N GLU A 639 -18.11 -21.99 13.70
CA GLU A 639 -18.29 -23.36 13.27
C GLU A 639 -19.40 -24.03 14.07
N PHE A 640 -20.03 -25.02 13.46
CA PHE A 640 -21.08 -25.81 14.09
C PHE A 640 -21.15 -27.19 13.43
N TYR A 641 -21.66 -28.14 14.18
CA TYR A 641 -22.03 -29.44 13.61
C TYR A 641 -23.49 -29.43 13.19
N TYR A 642 -23.78 -30.02 12.03
CA TYR A 642 -25.14 -30.00 11.52
C TYR A 642 -25.52 -31.27 10.75
N LYS A 643 -26.85 -31.53 10.71
CA LYS A 643 -27.51 -32.39 9.75
C LYS A 643 -28.54 -31.55 9.01
N PHE A 644 -28.83 -31.91 7.77
CA PHE A 644 -29.86 -31.22 7.00
C PHE A 644 -30.65 -32.15 6.11
N ALA A 645 -31.95 -32.10 6.21
CA ALA A 645 -32.88 -32.80 5.34
C ALA A 645 -33.77 -31.80 4.58
N PRO A 646 -33.42 -31.47 3.33
CA PRO A 646 -34.17 -30.51 2.52
C PRO A 646 -35.48 -31.08 2.02
N VAL A 647 -36.51 -30.24 1.92
CA VAL A 647 -37.73 -30.52 1.19
C VAL A 647 -37.74 -29.69 -0.07
N LYS A 648 -38.07 -30.31 -1.21
CA LYS A 648 -38.09 -29.64 -2.53
C LYS A 648 -36.83 -28.85 -2.89
N ASN A 649 -35.70 -29.35 -2.46
CA ASN A 649 -34.38 -28.72 -2.71
C ASN A 649 -34.22 -27.31 -2.10
N GLU A 650 -34.96 -27.02 -1.03
CA GLU A 650 -34.81 -25.76 -0.27
C GLU A 650 -33.46 -25.71 0.44
N SER A 651 -32.91 -24.52 0.59
CA SER A 651 -31.67 -24.30 1.32
C SER A 651 -31.93 -23.89 2.76
N PHE A 652 -31.17 -24.44 3.70
CA PHE A 652 -31.05 -23.81 5.00
C PHE A 652 -30.20 -22.55 4.90
N LYS A 653 -30.32 -21.66 5.88
CA LYS A 653 -29.49 -20.49 6.03
C LYS A 653 -28.91 -20.45 7.43
N ALA A 654 -27.58 -20.23 7.52
CA ALA A 654 -26.93 -19.91 8.78
C ALA A 654 -26.03 -18.69 8.58
N TYR A 655 -26.08 -17.74 9.50
CA TYR A 655 -25.26 -16.56 9.40
C TYR A 655 -24.95 -15.95 10.77
N ILE A 656 -23.83 -15.24 10.84
CA ILE A 656 -23.41 -14.43 11.97
C ILE A 656 -23.30 -12.96 11.55
N VAL A 657 -23.66 -12.07 12.46
CA VAL A 657 -23.46 -10.62 12.31
C VAL A 657 -22.90 -10.08 13.60
N VAL A 658 -21.84 -9.30 13.48
CA VAL A 658 -21.23 -8.54 14.57
C VAL A 658 -21.54 -7.06 14.34
N GLU A 659 -22.04 -6.38 15.36
CA GLU A 659 -22.53 -5.00 15.27
C GLU A 659 -21.94 -4.11 16.37
N ASN A 660 -21.83 -2.82 16.03
CA ASN A 660 -21.75 -1.75 17.01
C ASN A 660 -23.14 -1.08 17.11
N ARG A 661 -23.66 -0.95 18.32
CA ARG A 661 -24.92 -0.25 18.62
C ARG A 661 -24.66 0.91 19.55
N GLU A 662 -25.06 2.09 19.13
CA GLU A 662 -24.94 3.35 19.87
C GLU A 662 -26.31 4.05 19.86
N GLY A 663 -27.04 3.96 20.96
CA GLY A 663 -28.43 4.41 21.01
C GLY A 663 -29.29 3.63 19.99
N ASP A 664 -29.98 4.37 19.12
CA ASP A 664 -30.80 3.79 18.04
C ASP A 664 -29.99 3.41 16.77
N SER A 665 -28.73 3.82 16.71
CA SER A 665 -27.85 3.53 15.56
C SER A 665 -27.30 2.12 15.63
N ARG A 666 -27.35 1.41 14.50
CA ARG A 666 -26.75 0.09 14.31
C ARG A 666 -25.79 0.13 13.14
N THR A 667 -24.55 -0.29 13.39
CA THR A 667 -23.51 -0.42 12.37
C THR A 667 -23.07 -1.88 12.30
N GLU A 668 -23.30 -2.52 11.16
CA GLU A 668 -22.74 -3.86 10.91
C GLU A 668 -21.21 -3.72 10.76
N LEU A 669 -20.47 -4.47 11.55
CA LEU A 669 -19.02 -4.51 11.52
C LEU A 669 -18.52 -5.68 10.67
N GLY A 670 -19.17 -6.83 10.80
CA GLY A 670 -18.79 -8.03 10.09
C GLY A 670 -19.92 -9.02 9.94
N ARG A 671 -19.84 -9.82 8.89
CA ARG A 671 -20.84 -10.83 8.52
C ARG A 671 -20.16 -12.09 7.97
N GLY A 672 -20.76 -13.23 8.29
CA GLY A 672 -20.50 -14.51 7.64
C GLY A 672 -21.81 -15.23 7.36
N GLU A 673 -21.96 -15.89 6.23
CA GLU A 673 -23.20 -16.53 5.83
C GLU A 673 -22.94 -17.82 5.04
N ILE A 674 -23.82 -18.80 5.23
CA ILE A 674 -23.91 -19.99 4.39
C ILE A 674 -25.35 -20.28 4.02
N LEU A 675 -25.54 -20.67 2.77
CA LEU A 675 -26.77 -21.26 2.22
C LEU A 675 -26.41 -22.62 1.63
N SER A 676 -27.16 -23.67 1.96
CA SER A 676 -26.95 -24.99 1.35
C SER A 676 -28.26 -25.76 1.27
N ASN A 677 -28.49 -26.41 0.12
CA ASN A 677 -29.57 -27.33 -0.14
C ASN A 677 -29.11 -28.81 -0.14
N VAL A 678 -27.85 -29.05 0.18
CA VAL A 678 -27.27 -30.40 0.20
C VAL A 678 -27.79 -31.17 1.41
N GLU A 679 -28.36 -32.36 1.18
CA GLU A 679 -28.74 -33.26 2.26
C GLU A 679 -27.49 -33.73 3.03
N VAL A 680 -27.56 -33.66 4.36
CA VAL A 680 -26.49 -34.09 5.26
C VAL A 680 -27.10 -35.00 6.33
N LYS A 681 -26.85 -36.30 6.21
CA LYS A 681 -27.49 -37.34 7.04
C LYS A 681 -26.80 -37.55 8.41
N GLU A 682 -25.48 -37.39 8.42
CA GLU A 682 -24.67 -37.52 9.62
C GLU A 682 -24.14 -36.15 10.01
N PHE A 683 -23.86 -35.94 11.31
CA PHE A 683 -23.29 -34.66 11.73
C PHE A 683 -21.99 -34.35 11.00
N SER A 684 -22.00 -33.24 10.31
CA SER A 684 -20.85 -32.70 9.57
C SER A 684 -20.50 -31.32 10.14
N LYS A 685 -19.23 -31.07 10.23
CA LYS A 685 -18.71 -29.78 10.69
C LYS A 685 -18.77 -28.76 9.56
N GLN A 686 -19.31 -27.59 9.84
CA GLN A 686 -19.33 -26.44 8.94
C GLN A 686 -18.61 -25.27 9.59
N THR A 687 -17.71 -24.64 8.86
CA THR A 687 -17.05 -23.40 9.24
C THR A 687 -17.50 -22.28 8.32
N VAL A 688 -17.92 -21.17 8.89
CA VAL A 688 -18.37 -19.96 8.17
C VAL A 688 -17.47 -18.80 8.58
N LYS A 689 -16.67 -18.29 7.66
CA LYS A 689 -15.79 -17.16 7.89
C LYS A 689 -16.58 -15.86 8.06
N VAL A 690 -16.11 -15.00 8.97
CA VAL A 690 -16.63 -13.65 9.15
C VAL A 690 -15.75 -12.66 8.39
N THR A 691 -16.36 -11.87 7.51
CA THR A 691 -15.68 -10.77 6.82
C THR A 691 -16.06 -9.47 7.49
N TYR A 692 -15.07 -8.72 7.93
CA TYR A 692 -15.26 -7.43 8.56
C TYR A 692 -15.13 -6.32 7.52
N SER A 693 -16.24 -5.61 7.29
CA SER A 693 -16.30 -4.42 6.40
C SER A 693 -16.01 -3.12 7.14
N ASN A 694 -16.10 -3.14 8.46
CA ASN A 694 -15.81 -2.01 9.33
C ASN A 694 -14.99 -2.45 10.53
N ILE A 695 -13.78 -1.94 10.63
CA ILE A 695 -12.85 -2.18 11.74
C ILE A 695 -12.55 -0.90 12.53
N THR A 696 -13.32 0.18 12.32
CA THR A 696 -13.11 1.47 12.99
C THR A 696 -13.93 1.63 14.26
N LYS A 697 -14.85 0.68 14.53
CA LYS A 697 -15.69 0.67 15.71
C LYS A 697 -15.50 -0.64 16.49
N ILE A 698 -15.70 -0.56 17.79
CA ILE A 698 -15.67 -1.72 18.69
C ILE A 698 -17.00 -2.50 18.62
N PRO A 699 -16.98 -3.83 18.79
CA PRO A 699 -18.20 -4.62 18.81
C PRO A 699 -18.96 -4.41 20.13
N THR A 700 -20.26 -4.32 20.06
CA THR A 700 -21.14 -4.27 21.24
C THR A 700 -22.18 -5.36 21.25
N HIS A 701 -22.57 -5.87 20.08
CA HIS A 701 -23.59 -6.90 19.94
C HIS A 701 -23.21 -7.90 18.84
N MET A 702 -23.74 -9.11 18.98
CA MET A 702 -23.60 -10.15 17.98
C MET A 702 -24.86 -11.00 17.94
N TYR A 703 -25.16 -11.57 16.79
CA TYR A 703 -26.13 -12.62 16.66
C TYR A 703 -25.73 -13.66 15.62
N ILE A 704 -26.11 -14.90 15.91
CA ILE A 704 -26.08 -16.02 14.99
C ILE A 704 -27.53 -16.42 14.73
N VAL A 705 -27.85 -16.76 13.50
CA VAL A 705 -29.17 -17.21 13.09
C VAL A 705 -29.04 -18.52 12.32
N PHE A 706 -29.86 -19.49 12.69
CA PHE A 706 -30.07 -20.72 11.95
C PHE A 706 -31.53 -20.79 11.50
N MET A 707 -31.76 -21.03 10.23
CA MET A 707 -33.09 -21.16 9.61
C MET A 707 -33.18 -22.46 8.84
N SER A 708 -34.24 -23.20 9.03
CA SER A 708 -34.48 -24.46 8.33
C SER A 708 -34.74 -24.30 6.83
N SER A 709 -35.23 -23.16 6.38
CA SER A 709 -35.42 -22.81 4.97
C SER A 709 -35.24 -21.32 4.75
N SER A 710 -34.60 -20.95 3.65
CA SER A 710 -34.47 -19.58 3.16
C SER A 710 -35.42 -19.26 2.00
N ALA A 711 -36.32 -20.18 1.66
CA ALA A 711 -37.27 -19.99 0.58
C ALA A 711 -38.35 -18.96 0.92
N ASP A 712 -38.68 -18.05 -0.01
CA ASP A 712 -39.78 -17.09 0.14
C ASP A 712 -41.15 -17.78 0.32
N SER A 713 -41.31 -18.98 -0.22
CA SER A 713 -42.50 -19.83 -0.10
C SER A 713 -42.07 -21.23 0.30
N PRO A 714 -41.76 -21.43 1.59
CA PRO A 714 -41.30 -22.71 2.08
C PRO A 714 -42.37 -23.81 1.97
N SER A 715 -41.90 -25.04 1.88
CA SER A 715 -42.75 -26.22 1.66
C SER A 715 -42.75 -27.13 2.89
N VAL A 716 -43.83 -27.83 3.04
CA VAL A 716 -43.97 -28.95 4.02
C VAL A 716 -44.40 -30.20 3.33
N ASN A 717 -44.00 -31.35 3.83
CA ASN A 717 -44.56 -32.64 3.45
C ASN A 717 -45.90 -32.83 4.19
N SER A 718 -46.93 -33.36 3.50
CA SER A 718 -48.10 -33.77 4.23
C SER A 718 -47.78 -35.08 4.98
N VAL A 719 -47.87 -35.06 6.26
CA VAL A 719 -47.73 -36.26 7.08
C VAL A 719 -49.12 -36.89 7.22
N THR A 720 -49.25 -38.16 6.83
CA THR A 720 -50.46 -38.93 7.00
C THR A 720 -50.72 -39.18 8.48
N GLY A 721 -51.68 -38.47 9.06
CA GLY A 721 -52.17 -38.77 10.37
C GLY A 721 -53.13 -39.95 10.39
N SER A 722 -53.21 -40.67 11.51
CA SER A 722 -54.28 -41.63 11.77
C SER A 722 -55.66 -40.94 11.88
N MET A 723 -56.74 -41.64 11.68
CA MET A 723 -58.08 -41.09 11.88
C MET A 723 -58.35 -40.57 13.28
N GLY A 724 -57.49 -40.87 14.23
CA GLY A 724 -57.49 -40.27 15.59
C GLY A 724 -57.14 -38.78 15.62
N ALA A 725 -56.59 -38.23 14.56
CA ALA A 725 -56.25 -36.81 14.41
C ALA A 725 -57.46 -35.86 14.30
N PHE A 726 -58.69 -36.39 14.19
CA PHE A 726 -59.92 -35.59 14.22
C PHE A 726 -60.12 -34.82 15.53
N SER A 727 -59.36 -35.13 16.55
CA SER A 727 -59.43 -34.41 17.82
C SER A 727 -58.45 -33.28 17.93
N GLY A 728 -58.11 -32.66 16.85
CA GLY A 728 -57.18 -31.53 16.82
C GLY A 728 -55.72 -31.94 17.08
N TYR A 729 -54.77 -31.32 16.61
CA TYR A 729 -53.35 -31.31 16.96
C TYR A 729 -52.60 -32.64 16.94
N ALA A 730 -53.24 -33.76 16.92
CA ALA A 730 -52.64 -35.03 17.19
C ALA A 730 -51.47 -35.29 16.28
N ASP A 731 -51.01 -36.29 16.03
CA ASP A 731 -49.90 -36.87 15.35
C ASP A 731 -49.62 -36.36 13.92
N SER A 732 -50.44 -35.44 13.38
CA SER A 732 -50.33 -34.89 12.03
C SER A 732 -49.51 -33.61 12.05
N ARG A 733 -48.24 -33.76 11.94
CA ARG A 733 -47.32 -32.63 11.77
C ARG A 733 -47.05 -32.38 10.29
N TYR A 734 -47.14 -31.11 9.88
CA TYR A 734 -46.68 -30.68 8.61
C TYR A 734 -45.24 -30.14 8.77
N VAL A 735 -44.28 -30.97 8.47
CA VAL A 735 -42.85 -30.65 8.60
C VAL A 735 -42.24 -30.56 7.22
N GLY A 736 -41.49 -29.50 7.00
CA GLY A 736 -40.67 -29.27 5.80
C GLY A 736 -39.20 -29.60 6.01
N SER A 737 -38.33 -28.73 5.52
CA SER A 737 -36.88 -28.88 5.67
C SER A 737 -36.47 -28.84 7.13
N VAL A 738 -35.57 -29.73 7.52
CA VAL A 738 -35.09 -29.89 8.90
C VAL A 738 -33.58 -29.65 8.95
N LEU A 739 -33.18 -28.68 9.74
CA LEU A 739 -31.79 -28.38 10.10
C LEU A 739 -31.59 -28.78 11.57
N THR A 740 -30.65 -29.68 11.82
CA THR A 740 -30.22 -30.00 13.17
C THR A 740 -28.86 -29.35 13.41
N VAL A 741 -28.70 -28.65 14.53
CA VAL A 741 -27.48 -27.91 14.86
C VAL A 741 -26.99 -28.27 16.24
N ASP A 742 -25.68 -28.41 16.38
CA ASP A 742 -25.01 -28.70 17.64
C ASP A 742 -23.61 -28.06 17.69
N ASP A 743 -23.03 -27.98 18.88
CA ASP A 743 -21.64 -27.59 19.16
C ASP A 743 -21.18 -26.34 18.38
N VAL A 744 -21.85 -25.22 18.58
CA VAL A 744 -21.46 -23.92 18.00
C VAL A 744 -20.20 -23.42 18.69
N ASN A 745 -19.19 -23.06 17.92
CA ASN A 745 -17.91 -22.57 18.43
C ASN A 745 -17.46 -21.34 17.64
N LEU A 746 -17.01 -20.31 18.33
CA LEU A 746 -16.45 -19.10 17.73
C LEU A 746 -14.92 -19.25 17.61
N ILE A 747 -14.40 -19.00 16.43
CA ILE A 747 -12.98 -19.13 16.10
C ILE A 747 -12.35 -17.74 16.11
N TYR A 748 -11.19 -17.63 16.74
CA TYR A 748 -10.38 -16.43 16.85
C TYR A 748 -8.95 -16.73 16.38
N GLU A 749 -8.47 -15.99 15.35
CA GLU A 749 -7.16 -16.15 14.71
C GLU A 749 -6.30 -14.87 14.75
#